data_845f36ac1b3325c1229ad38620b28615
#
_entry.id   845f36ac1b3325c1229ad38620b28615
#
_cell.length_a   1.000
_cell.length_b   1.000
_cell.length_c   1.000
_cell.angle_alpha   90.00
_cell.angle_beta   90.00
_cell.angle_gamma   90.00
#
_symmetry.space_group_name_H-M   'P 1'
#
loop_
_entity.id
_entity.type
_entity.pdbx_description
1 polymer ?
#
loop_
_entity_poly.entity_id
_entity_poly.type
_entity_poly.pdbx_seq_one_letter_code
_entity_poly.pdbx_strand_id
1 'polypeptide(L)'
;MDYKAIVIDLLTKLINCLNFWEQNKEIYINNVIPSWIDSPSNGANKEPEYLNALHDMITKDEWDRLCDHLLAIKEGREPDIKWDEIENNIRLSNEVKAAIEREKIRQKQLEIERLAREAEAARLEAEERERKIQEKKNSFYKELQLVFEDDFLNADEFYELHGEDIISYKEYEDLKLSFVKAWFEKLGSKISNVPDDEQLAAIASTHKSVKLIARAGSGKTSTLINRVAFQICHCGIDPNNMLLLAFNKKAVEEMKSRISRFIENSRLNVSLPNVMTFHALANAIVHPDEKLLFDDLDDDDGTGNLALSNRVQSIVGDYVRNQKYLLKIKNLMMEYFRMDWETVLYQGDYLQKDEYLRFRRSLANRSIDGRYVKSFCDKVIANFLFENSLDYKYEKSLKFGYEYISVPFAIEAPGRTIVILPECDYISDEERDEYYHIKSLLSINDRILLIEIPYKAEEKIVETLSTALNNDNVAMRRKTEEEIWQAIKDDTIYEFTKLVTNFIGRCRKNYLSVKGLAELINQYKKHAIMFPLEEEFLLLMYDMYNTYISTLAKEKLEDFDGLMHRAVEIMAEGRTSVVRKNTNFEVENLTHIFIDEYQDFSYLFERLIDEIRKHCPASNVFCVGDDWQAINGFAGADLKYFNSFKDKYDDSVELPLRTNYRSDKLIVDVGNALMSKSDSVGPASRANSNQTGTVLIADISKFNVTAFSSEERRKHGNNPIAAMSARILRKRIVAGKKTVMLSRTKDRLPKPFTGSENTQLNNLRKHERRLLKNEKLIEAFTTHKYKGLESDSVIIIDAFESYYPLIHPTWIFFRIFGDSIDKLVEAERRLFYVALTRAVHNLFIFTDKSKPSPFLVELIKDLKKQRIIIKEIEWSDYPAPIDGEGYTIIVSNSNPSRTNSTYDIRGILKASGFRYNGNERSWTKTVVGEHFDLDVLRNTEWVKESDGVKIVVKNAQGDTAYEYHTSNGRIKDIVIPVRKFR
;
A
#
# COMPACT_ATOMS: atom_id res chain seq x y z
N MET A 1 5.42 -9.46 -81.57
CA MET A 1 4.28 -8.54 -81.30
C MET A 1 4.12 -7.62 -82.47
N ASP A 2 2.90 -7.59 -82.91
CA ASP A 2 2.52 -6.82 -84.12
C ASP A 2 2.63 -5.33 -83.76
N TYR A 3 3.61 -4.63 -84.38
CA TYR A 3 3.90 -3.20 -84.11
C TYR A 3 2.65 -2.36 -84.45
N LYS A 4 1.85 -2.82 -85.43
CA LYS A 4 0.58 -2.21 -85.80
C LYS A 4 -0.44 -2.27 -84.62
N ALA A 5 -0.44 -3.39 -83.82
CA ALA A 5 -1.33 -3.53 -82.69
C ALA A 5 -0.93 -2.59 -81.54
N ILE A 6 0.35 -2.35 -81.34
CA ILE A 6 0.87 -1.45 -80.34
C ILE A 6 0.58 0.00 -80.65
N VAL A 7 0.77 0.36 -81.92
CA VAL A 7 0.45 1.73 -82.39
C VAL A 7 -1.09 1.98 -82.38
N ILE A 8 -1.89 1.00 -82.71
CA ILE A 8 -3.36 1.06 -82.57
C ILE A 8 -3.80 1.19 -81.12
N ASP A 9 -3.15 0.45 -80.19
CA ASP A 9 -3.44 0.54 -78.77
C ASP A 9 -3.05 1.92 -78.20
N LEU A 10 -1.89 2.46 -78.62
CA LEU A 10 -1.44 3.78 -78.28
C LEU A 10 -2.32 4.89 -78.81
N LEU A 11 -2.73 4.76 -80.10
CA LEU A 11 -3.66 5.70 -80.70
C LEU A 11 -5.05 5.60 -80.03
N THR A 12 -5.50 4.40 -79.65
CA THR A 12 -6.77 4.23 -78.91
C THR A 12 -6.71 4.86 -77.53
N LYS A 13 -5.58 4.76 -76.84
CA LYS A 13 -5.34 5.43 -75.56
C LYS A 13 -5.28 6.95 -75.72
N LEU A 14 -4.66 7.41 -76.82
CA LEU A 14 -4.64 8.86 -77.16
C LEU A 14 -6.05 9.42 -77.50
N ILE A 15 -6.87 8.64 -78.22
CA ILE A 15 -8.27 8.97 -78.50
C ILE A 15 -9.12 8.99 -77.27
N ASN A 16 -8.90 8.03 -76.36
CA ASN A 16 -9.58 8.03 -75.07
C ASN A 16 -9.12 9.19 -74.12
N CYS A 17 -7.89 9.62 -74.22
CA CYS A 17 -7.41 10.86 -73.56
C CYS A 17 -7.99 12.12 -74.25
N LEU A 18 -8.21 12.11 -75.52
CA LEU A 18 -8.89 13.24 -76.28
C LEU A 18 -10.39 13.35 -75.86
N ASN A 19 -11.06 12.23 -75.64
CA ASN A 19 -12.44 12.24 -75.07
C ASN A 19 -12.46 12.76 -73.60
N PHE A 20 -11.47 12.44 -72.80
CA PHE A 20 -11.28 13.08 -71.49
C PHE A 20 -10.91 14.55 -71.62
N TRP A 21 -10.22 14.92 -72.68
CA TRP A 21 -9.76 16.26 -73.01
C TRP A 21 -10.92 17.21 -73.39
N GLU A 22 -11.97 16.73 -74.00
CA GLU A 22 -13.17 17.57 -74.29
C GLU A 22 -13.83 18.08 -72.99
N GLN A 23 -13.69 17.36 -71.91
CA GLN A 23 -14.24 17.80 -70.61
C GLN A 23 -13.31 18.74 -69.83
N ASN A 24 -11.99 18.79 -70.12
CA ASN A 24 -11.02 19.57 -69.40
C ASN A 24 -10.12 20.43 -70.32
N LYS A 25 -10.61 20.79 -71.47
CA LYS A 25 -9.87 21.42 -72.60
C LYS A 25 -9.03 22.62 -72.20
N GLU A 26 -9.58 23.52 -71.35
CA GLU A 26 -8.87 24.76 -70.96
C GLU A 26 -7.65 24.50 -70.05
N ILE A 27 -7.72 23.52 -69.19
CA ILE A 27 -6.63 23.18 -68.25
C ILE A 27 -5.46 22.54 -68.98
N TYR A 28 -5.73 21.66 -69.91
CA TYR A 28 -4.68 20.99 -70.72
C TYR A 28 -3.98 21.90 -71.71
N ILE A 29 -4.80 22.72 -72.45
CA ILE A 29 -4.19 23.67 -73.41
C ILE A 29 -3.31 24.73 -72.69
N ASN A 30 -3.72 25.21 -71.56
CA ASN A 30 -3.06 26.37 -70.97
C ASN A 30 -1.90 25.94 -69.99
N ASN A 31 -1.95 24.76 -69.46
CA ASN A 31 -0.99 24.37 -68.40
C ASN A 31 -0.15 23.13 -68.74
N VAL A 32 -0.67 22.14 -69.44
CA VAL A 32 0.06 20.86 -69.63
C VAL A 32 0.81 20.85 -70.95
N ILE A 33 0.15 21.23 -72.11
CA ILE A 33 0.79 21.23 -73.38
C ILE A 33 1.96 22.23 -73.47
N PRO A 34 1.90 23.45 -72.94
CA PRO A 34 3.03 24.37 -72.94
C PRO A 34 4.24 23.85 -72.19
N SER A 35 4.02 23.13 -71.06
CA SER A 35 5.12 22.55 -70.27
C SER A 35 5.83 21.42 -70.97
N TRP A 36 5.19 20.74 -71.90
CA TRP A 36 5.80 19.69 -72.78
C TRP A 36 6.56 20.23 -73.94
N ILE A 37 6.08 21.34 -74.53
CA ILE A 37 6.75 22.01 -75.64
C ILE A 37 8.02 22.75 -75.23
N ASP A 38 8.00 23.38 -74.02
CA ASP A 38 9.11 24.21 -73.51
C ASP A 38 10.19 23.39 -72.80
N SER A 39 9.92 22.16 -72.40
CA SER A 39 10.89 21.32 -71.73
C SER A 39 10.56 19.82 -71.74
N PRO A 40 10.83 19.17 -72.84
CA PRO A 40 10.46 17.72 -73.00
C PRO A 40 11.17 16.80 -72.00
N SER A 41 12.28 17.26 -71.44
CA SER A 41 13.09 16.48 -70.48
C SER A 41 12.76 16.70 -69.00
N ASN A 42 12.03 17.74 -68.65
CA ASN A 42 11.73 18.11 -67.25
C ASN A 42 10.37 17.63 -66.74
N GLY A 43 9.55 17.00 -67.61
CA GLY A 43 8.23 16.49 -67.32
C GLY A 43 8.18 15.09 -66.60
N ALA A 44 9.35 14.47 -66.34
CA ALA A 44 9.47 13.06 -65.98
C ALA A 44 8.78 12.64 -64.65
N ASN A 45 8.33 13.58 -63.85
CA ASN A 45 7.71 13.24 -62.54
C ASN A 45 6.18 13.37 -62.47
N LYS A 46 5.49 13.70 -63.59
CA LYS A 46 4.04 13.86 -63.62
C LYS A 46 3.33 13.31 -64.88
N GLU A 47 4.05 12.68 -65.77
CA GLU A 47 3.50 12.11 -66.96
C GLU A 47 2.88 10.74 -66.71
N PRO A 48 1.72 10.43 -67.31
CA PRO A 48 1.18 9.07 -67.31
C PRO A 48 2.19 8.11 -67.95
N GLU A 49 2.38 6.88 -67.38
CA GLU A 49 3.36 5.85 -67.78
C GLU A 49 3.37 5.55 -69.29
N TYR A 50 2.24 5.73 -70.00
CA TYR A 50 2.13 5.49 -71.45
C TYR A 50 2.81 6.59 -72.30
N LEU A 51 2.99 7.79 -71.80
CA LEU A 51 3.65 8.89 -72.52
C LEU A 51 5.18 8.73 -72.48
N ASN A 52 5.72 8.22 -71.36
CA ASN A 52 7.11 7.85 -71.26
C ASN A 52 7.47 6.70 -72.24
N ALA A 53 6.57 5.71 -72.39
CA ALA A 53 6.76 4.65 -73.38
C ALA A 53 6.69 5.14 -74.82
N LEU A 54 5.95 6.19 -75.12
CA LEU A 54 5.88 6.79 -76.45
C LEU A 54 7.18 7.57 -76.78
N HIS A 55 7.74 8.27 -75.82
CA HIS A 55 8.99 9.02 -75.94
C HIS A 55 10.19 8.11 -76.29
N ASP A 56 10.23 6.91 -75.70
CA ASP A 56 11.30 5.93 -75.88
C ASP A 56 11.18 5.17 -77.26
N MET A 57 10.02 5.25 -77.90
CA MET A 57 9.74 4.53 -79.17
C MET A 57 9.79 5.41 -80.44
N ILE A 58 9.83 6.70 -80.31
CA ILE A 58 9.75 7.67 -81.40
C ILE A 58 11.13 8.36 -81.57
N THR A 59 11.58 8.54 -82.82
CA THR A 59 12.80 9.29 -83.10
C THR A 59 12.59 10.80 -82.81
N LYS A 60 13.62 11.51 -82.55
CA LYS A 60 13.54 12.96 -82.27
C LYS A 60 12.79 13.72 -83.34
N ASP A 61 12.96 13.36 -84.62
CA ASP A 61 12.27 13.98 -85.70
C ASP A 61 10.79 13.69 -85.75
N GLU A 62 10.41 12.51 -85.34
CA GLU A 62 8.97 12.12 -85.24
C GLU A 62 8.29 12.81 -84.03
N TRP A 63 9.04 13.00 -82.93
CA TRP A 63 8.60 13.76 -81.74
C TRP A 63 8.46 15.24 -82.07
N ASP A 64 9.41 15.85 -82.77
CA ASP A 64 9.35 17.26 -83.18
C ASP A 64 8.14 17.49 -84.14
N ARG A 65 7.84 16.52 -85.02
CA ARG A 65 6.62 16.59 -85.90
C ARG A 65 5.34 16.41 -85.15
N LEU A 66 5.38 15.57 -84.05
CA LEU A 66 4.19 15.40 -83.18
C LEU A 66 3.92 16.67 -82.36
N CYS A 67 4.98 17.31 -81.93
CA CYS A 67 4.91 18.60 -81.23
C CYS A 67 4.40 19.71 -82.18
N ASP A 68 4.87 19.73 -83.42
CA ASP A 68 4.42 20.68 -84.45
C ASP A 68 2.92 20.45 -84.76
N HIS A 69 2.44 19.20 -84.85
CA HIS A 69 1.06 18.88 -85.01
C HIS A 69 0.18 19.27 -83.80
N LEU A 70 0.66 19.05 -82.57
CA LEU A 70 -0.04 19.51 -81.39
C LEU A 70 -0.07 21.04 -81.29
N LEU A 71 0.99 21.68 -81.74
CA LEU A 71 1.05 23.15 -81.85
C LEU A 71 0.07 23.68 -82.93
N ALA A 72 -0.03 23.05 -84.07
CA ALA A 72 -0.99 23.39 -85.11
C ALA A 72 -2.45 23.24 -84.64
N ILE A 73 -2.76 22.23 -83.87
CA ILE A 73 -4.06 22.03 -83.18
C ILE A 73 -4.32 23.15 -82.20
N LYS A 74 -3.30 23.49 -81.37
CA LYS A 74 -3.42 24.61 -80.42
C LYS A 74 -3.71 25.96 -81.12
N GLU A 75 -3.16 26.18 -82.30
CA GLU A 75 -3.33 27.39 -83.09
C GLU A 75 -4.58 27.36 -83.96
N GLY A 76 -5.41 26.30 -83.95
CA GLY A 76 -6.61 26.16 -84.72
C GLY A 76 -6.43 25.93 -86.20
N ARG A 77 -5.28 25.47 -86.63
CA ARG A 77 -4.94 25.09 -87.95
C ARG A 77 -5.15 23.59 -88.24
N GLU A 78 -5.73 23.20 -89.39
CA GLU A 78 -5.83 21.78 -89.81
C GLU A 78 -4.47 21.21 -90.13
N PRO A 79 -4.04 20.15 -89.56
CA PRO A 79 -2.78 19.48 -89.85
C PRO A 79 -2.85 18.70 -91.14
N ASP A 80 -1.92 18.92 -92.00
CA ASP A 80 -1.76 18.20 -93.25
C ASP A 80 -1.02 16.87 -93.02
N ILE A 81 -1.83 15.80 -92.85
CA ILE A 81 -1.30 14.45 -92.54
C ILE A 81 -1.38 13.60 -93.81
N LYS A 82 -0.23 13.35 -94.41
CA LYS A 82 -0.07 12.34 -95.43
C LYS A 82 0.21 10.96 -94.82
N TRP A 83 -0.82 10.27 -94.53
CA TRP A 83 -0.75 8.94 -93.89
C TRP A 83 0.00 7.87 -94.71
N ASP A 84 -0.03 7.96 -96.07
CA ASP A 84 0.68 7.07 -96.91
C ASP A 84 2.23 7.13 -96.85
N GLU A 85 2.82 8.27 -96.52
CA GLU A 85 4.26 8.38 -96.27
C GLU A 85 4.70 7.75 -94.95
N ILE A 86 3.87 7.82 -93.99
CA ILE A 86 4.11 7.23 -92.64
C ILE A 86 4.03 5.70 -92.72
N GLU A 87 3.12 5.19 -93.51
CA GLU A 87 2.97 3.75 -93.71
C GLU A 87 4.10 3.11 -94.47
N ASN A 88 4.71 3.83 -95.51
CA ASN A 88 5.90 3.34 -96.21
C ASN A 88 7.19 3.46 -95.43
N ASN A 89 7.38 4.44 -94.54
CA ASN A 89 8.53 4.56 -93.70
C ASN A 89 8.48 3.48 -92.55
N ILE A 90 7.35 3.10 -92.14
CA ILE A 90 7.16 1.99 -91.14
C ILE A 90 7.53 0.66 -91.81
N ARG A 91 7.29 0.40 -93.12
CA ARG A 91 7.54 -0.85 -93.78
C ARG A 91 9.06 -1.12 -94.04
N LEU A 92 9.85 -0.08 -94.43
CA LEU A 92 11.33 -0.21 -94.66
C LEU A 92 12.12 -0.33 -93.34
N SER A 93 11.59 0.10 -92.26
CA SER A 93 12.25 0.10 -90.92
C SER A 93 12.04 -1.21 -90.14
N ASN A 94 11.09 -2.05 -90.53
CA ASN A 94 10.60 -3.17 -89.70
C ASN A 94 11.57 -4.32 -89.52
N GLU A 95 12.44 -4.61 -90.60
CA GLU A 95 13.43 -5.68 -90.44
C GLU A 95 14.66 -5.25 -89.60
N VAL A 96 15.08 -3.99 -89.75
CA VAL A 96 16.20 -3.42 -88.93
C VAL A 96 15.73 -3.18 -87.52
N LYS A 97 14.50 -2.67 -87.30
CA LYS A 97 13.95 -2.52 -85.95
C LYS A 97 13.70 -3.85 -85.23
N ALA A 98 13.28 -4.90 -85.99
CA ALA A 98 13.11 -6.23 -85.39
C ALA A 98 14.46 -6.93 -85.09
N ALA A 99 15.53 -6.60 -85.81
CA ALA A 99 16.90 -7.09 -85.47
C ALA A 99 17.47 -6.34 -84.25
N ILE A 100 17.29 -5.05 -84.13
CA ILE A 100 17.69 -4.23 -82.97
C ILE A 100 16.90 -4.65 -81.71
N GLU A 101 15.64 -4.93 -81.89
CA GLU A 101 14.77 -5.38 -80.76
C GLU A 101 15.16 -6.77 -80.29
N ARG A 102 15.49 -7.69 -81.21
CA ARG A 102 16.01 -9.02 -80.81
C ARG A 102 17.34 -8.93 -80.05
N GLU A 103 18.22 -8.03 -80.46
CA GLU A 103 19.50 -7.81 -79.81
C GLU A 103 19.30 -7.11 -78.44
N LYS A 104 18.38 -6.16 -78.35
CA LYS A 104 17.98 -5.56 -77.04
C LYS A 104 17.35 -6.54 -76.09
N ILE A 105 16.48 -7.44 -76.59
CA ILE A 105 15.91 -8.53 -75.80
C ILE A 105 17.00 -9.50 -75.31
N ARG A 106 17.95 -9.86 -76.20
CA ARG A 106 19.06 -10.71 -75.85
C ARG A 106 20.01 -10.08 -74.82
N GLN A 107 20.28 -8.81 -74.95
CA GLN A 107 21.09 -8.04 -73.96
C GLN A 107 20.35 -7.88 -72.64
N LYS A 108 19.02 -7.64 -72.68
CA LYS A 108 18.20 -7.65 -71.48
C LYS A 108 18.13 -9.04 -70.80
N GLN A 109 18.10 -10.10 -71.60
CA GLN A 109 18.15 -11.46 -71.00
C GLN A 109 19.50 -11.79 -70.38
N LEU A 110 20.59 -11.41 -71.02
CA LEU A 110 21.93 -11.58 -70.44
C LEU A 110 22.14 -10.72 -69.20
N GLU A 111 21.59 -9.53 -69.20
CA GLU A 111 21.59 -8.67 -68.02
C GLU A 111 20.74 -9.25 -66.87
N ILE A 112 19.57 -9.78 -67.16
CA ILE A 112 18.72 -10.48 -66.18
C ILE A 112 19.44 -11.71 -65.62
N GLU A 113 20.09 -12.52 -66.47
CA GLU A 113 20.87 -13.68 -66.00
C GLU A 113 22.08 -13.25 -65.19
N ARG A 114 22.75 -12.14 -65.52
CA ARG A 114 23.85 -11.60 -64.73
C ARG A 114 23.37 -11.13 -63.35
N LEU A 115 22.28 -10.32 -63.32
CA LEU A 115 21.68 -9.88 -62.10
C LEU A 115 21.16 -11.04 -61.21
N ALA A 116 20.59 -12.09 -61.86
CA ALA A 116 20.14 -13.27 -61.14
C ALA A 116 21.31 -14.04 -60.51
N ARG A 117 22.45 -14.16 -61.22
CA ARG A 117 23.68 -14.80 -60.67
C ARG A 117 24.28 -13.96 -59.55
N GLU A 118 24.32 -12.63 -59.72
CA GLU A 118 24.78 -11.69 -58.67
C GLU A 118 23.87 -11.75 -57.43
N ALA A 119 22.54 -11.81 -57.62
CA ALA A 119 21.57 -11.93 -56.54
C ALA A 119 21.68 -13.28 -55.83
N GLU A 120 21.92 -14.40 -56.59
CA GLU A 120 22.13 -15.72 -55.99
C GLU A 120 23.44 -15.83 -55.23
N ALA A 121 24.51 -15.24 -55.75
CA ALA A 121 25.81 -15.15 -55.06
C ALA A 121 25.68 -14.30 -53.76
N ALA A 122 25.00 -13.13 -53.85
CA ALA A 122 24.73 -12.30 -52.70
C ALA A 122 23.83 -13.03 -51.63
N ARG A 123 22.87 -13.83 -52.08
CA ARG A 123 22.05 -14.64 -51.20
C ARG A 123 22.86 -15.72 -50.47
N LEU A 124 23.72 -16.45 -51.21
CA LEU A 124 24.60 -17.48 -50.66
C LEU A 124 25.63 -16.86 -49.67
N GLU A 125 26.20 -15.69 -50.00
CA GLU A 125 27.08 -14.96 -49.06
C GLU A 125 26.31 -14.52 -47.83
N ALA A 126 25.07 -14.04 -47.96
CA ALA A 126 24.22 -13.67 -46.82
C ALA A 126 23.89 -14.91 -45.95
N GLU A 127 23.50 -16.04 -46.55
CA GLU A 127 23.23 -17.29 -45.84
C GLU A 127 24.51 -17.83 -45.15
N GLU A 128 25.66 -17.68 -45.76
CA GLU A 128 26.94 -18.10 -45.13
C GLU A 128 27.33 -17.14 -43.99
N ARG A 129 27.08 -15.84 -44.12
CA ARG A 129 27.27 -14.85 -43.05
C ARG A 129 26.31 -15.15 -41.87
N GLU A 130 25.04 -15.38 -42.15
CA GLU A 130 24.06 -15.75 -41.13
C GLU A 130 24.46 -17.07 -40.42
N ARG A 131 24.92 -18.06 -41.18
CA ARG A 131 25.39 -19.33 -40.59
C ARG A 131 26.60 -19.09 -39.67
N LYS A 132 27.57 -18.29 -40.10
CA LYS A 132 28.74 -17.97 -39.29
C LYS A 132 28.40 -17.17 -38.04
N ILE A 133 27.42 -16.25 -38.13
CA ILE A 133 26.88 -15.52 -36.99
C ILE A 133 26.20 -16.48 -36.04
N GLN A 134 25.36 -17.39 -36.55
CA GLN A 134 24.66 -18.38 -35.74
C GLN A 134 25.61 -19.40 -35.08
N GLU A 135 26.66 -19.80 -35.77
CA GLU A 135 27.71 -20.67 -35.20
C GLU A 135 28.47 -19.96 -34.06
N LYS A 136 28.80 -18.67 -34.24
CA LYS A 136 29.39 -17.84 -33.17
C LYS A 136 28.45 -17.68 -31.99
N LYS A 137 27.16 -17.39 -32.24
CA LYS A 137 26.15 -17.31 -31.18
C LYS A 137 26.03 -18.63 -30.41
N ASN A 138 25.97 -19.75 -31.12
CA ASN A 138 25.83 -21.07 -30.50
C ASN A 138 27.06 -21.46 -29.66
N SER A 139 28.27 -21.05 -30.09
CA SER A 139 29.50 -21.21 -29.29
C SER A 139 29.43 -20.37 -28.03
N PHE A 140 29.10 -19.08 -28.20
CA PHE A 140 29.00 -18.15 -27.09
C PHE A 140 27.92 -18.58 -26.06
N TYR A 141 26.76 -19.10 -26.51
CA TYR A 141 25.74 -19.62 -25.58
C TYR A 141 26.25 -20.78 -24.73
N LYS A 142 27.07 -21.69 -25.30
CA LYS A 142 27.67 -22.79 -24.53
C LYS A 142 28.68 -22.27 -23.51
N GLU A 143 29.51 -21.30 -23.89
CA GLU A 143 30.49 -20.69 -22.99
C GLU A 143 29.77 -19.93 -21.88
N LEU A 144 28.77 -19.14 -22.24
CA LEU A 144 27.94 -18.37 -21.29
C LEU A 144 27.22 -19.30 -20.31
N GLN A 145 26.72 -20.45 -20.78
CA GLN A 145 26.08 -21.42 -19.90
C GLN A 145 27.08 -22.02 -18.89
N LEU A 146 28.30 -22.30 -19.29
CA LEU A 146 29.36 -22.73 -18.36
C LEU A 146 29.68 -21.63 -17.33
N VAL A 147 29.73 -20.36 -17.76
CA VAL A 147 29.88 -19.22 -16.84
C VAL A 147 28.71 -19.13 -15.86
N PHE A 148 27.48 -19.32 -16.32
CA PHE A 148 26.31 -19.34 -15.42
C PHE A 148 26.37 -20.50 -14.42
N GLU A 149 26.93 -21.66 -14.80
CA GLU A 149 27.04 -22.84 -13.94
C GLU A 149 28.18 -22.72 -12.93
N ASP A 150 29.34 -22.19 -13.33
CA ASP A 150 30.57 -22.23 -12.53
C ASP A 150 30.97 -20.88 -11.94
N ASP A 151 30.60 -19.75 -12.56
CA ASP A 151 31.06 -18.39 -12.19
C ASP A 151 29.99 -17.32 -12.43
N PHE A 152 28.80 -17.58 -11.95
CA PHE A 152 27.62 -16.73 -12.21
C PHE A 152 27.82 -15.24 -11.84
N LEU A 153 28.58 -14.95 -10.80
CA LEU A 153 28.78 -13.57 -10.31
C LEU A 153 29.60 -12.71 -11.30
N ASN A 154 30.42 -13.30 -12.12
CA ASN A 154 31.22 -12.63 -13.14
C ASN A 154 30.58 -12.70 -14.54
N ALA A 155 29.33 -13.14 -14.63
CA ALA A 155 28.66 -13.33 -15.93
C ALA A 155 28.46 -12.02 -16.69
N ASP A 156 28.21 -10.89 -16.00
CA ASP A 156 28.08 -9.58 -16.67
C ASP A 156 29.42 -9.11 -17.24
N GLU A 157 30.49 -9.24 -16.50
CA GLU A 157 31.86 -8.94 -16.98
C GLU A 157 32.25 -9.83 -18.18
N PHE A 158 31.93 -11.12 -18.11
CA PHE A 158 32.14 -12.04 -19.23
C PHE A 158 31.36 -11.60 -20.47
N TYR A 159 30.09 -11.19 -20.32
CA TYR A 159 29.27 -10.69 -21.41
C TYR A 159 29.84 -9.39 -22.00
N GLU A 160 30.24 -8.42 -21.18
CA GLU A 160 30.85 -7.16 -21.62
C GLU A 160 32.15 -7.40 -22.42
N LEU A 161 32.97 -8.35 -21.98
CA LEU A 161 34.25 -8.65 -22.62
C LEU A 161 34.10 -9.48 -23.91
N HIS A 162 33.12 -10.38 -23.99
CA HIS A 162 33.05 -11.41 -25.04
C HIS A 162 31.74 -11.46 -25.80
N GLY A 163 30.67 -10.83 -25.32
CA GLY A 163 29.30 -11.02 -25.77
C GLY A 163 28.66 -9.84 -26.50
N GLU A 164 29.09 -8.60 -26.24
CA GLU A 164 28.43 -7.39 -26.76
C GLU A 164 28.30 -7.37 -28.29
N ASP A 165 29.32 -7.85 -29.01
CA ASP A 165 29.34 -7.94 -30.45
C ASP A 165 28.60 -9.19 -31.01
N ILE A 166 28.13 -10.11 -30.15
CA ILE A 166 27.55 -11.40 -30.53
C ILE A 166 26.04 -11.45 -30.32
N ILE A 167 25.60 -11.01 -29.13
CA ILE A 167 24.17 -10.96 -28.76
C ILE A 167 23.82 -9.64 -28.10
N SER A 168 22.57 -9.24 -28.19
CA SER A 168 22.10 -8.02 -27.50
C SER A 168 22.07 -8.21 -25.97
N TYR A 169 22.23 -7.11 -25.24
CA TYR A 169 22.12 -7.12 -23.78
C TYR A 169 20.78 -7.73 -23.30
N LYS A 170 19.69 -7.43 -24.01
CA LYS A 170 18.38 -8.02 -23.71
C LYS A 170 18.36 -9.54 -23.83
N GLU A 171 18.99 -10.06 -24.89
CA GLU A 171 19.08 -11.52 -25.13
C GLU A 171 19.94 -12.18 -24.06
N TYR A 172 21.02 -11.55 -23.62
CA TYR A 172 21.85 -11.98 -22.50
C TYR A 172 21.05 -12.01 -21.19
N GLU A 173 20.32 -10.95 -20.87
CA GLU A 173 19.47 -10.89 -19.66
C GLU A 173 18.41 -11.97 -19.68
N ASP A 174 17.73 -12.17 -20.81
CA ASP A 174 16.72 -13.24 -20.95
C ASP A 174 17.31 -14.64 -20.69
N LEU A 175 18.53 -14.90 -21.15
CA LEU A 175 19.26 -16.17 -20.89
C LEU A 175 19.62 -16.32 -19.41
N LYS A 176 20.14 -15.25 -18.81
CA LYS A 176 20.51 -15.20 -17.38
C LYS A 176 19.30 -15.47 -16.49
N LEU A 177 18.17 -14.80 -16.77
CA LEU A 177 16.91 -15.03 -16.04
C LEU A 177 16.39 -16.46 -16.24
N SER A 178 16.45 -16.98 -17.47
CA SER A 178 16.02 -18.35 -17.78
C SER A 178 16.86 -19.39 -17.04
N PHE A 179 18.15 -19.16 -16.90
CA PHE A 179 19.04 -20.02 -16.11
C PHE A 179 18.64 -20.03 -14.63
N VAL A 180 18.48 -18.85 -14.02
CA VAL A 180 18.08 -18.76 -12.60
C VAL A 180 16.70 -19.38 -12.38
N LYS A 181 15.76 -19.17 -13.31
CA LYS A 181 14.42 -19.79 -13.28
C LYS A 181 14.52 -21.32 -13.29
N ALA A 182 15.29 -21.89 -14.22
CA ALA A 182 15.52 -23.32 -14.32
C ALA A 182 16.15 -23.90 -13.04
N TRP A 183 17.03 -23.14 -12.38
CA TRP A 183 17.60 -23.52 -11.10
C TRP A 183 16.53 -23.65 -10.02
N PHE A 184 15.60 -22.68 -9.90
CA PHE A 184 14.48 -22.77 -8.97
C PHE A 184 13.48 -23.88 -9.34
N GLU A 185 13.22 -24.11 -10.62
CA GLU A 185 12.34 -25.18 -11.09
C GLU A 185 12.89 -26.57 -10.74
N LYS A 186 14.22 -26.76 -10.82
CA LYS A 186 14.88 -28.03 -10.39
C LYS A 186 14.69 -28.34 -8.90
N LEU A 187 14.55 -27.30 -8.06
CA LEU A 187 14.23 -27.47 -6.65
C LEU A 187 12.78 -27.95 -6.42
N GLY A 188 11.89 -27.73 -7.38
CA GLY A 188 10.54 -28.27 -7.47
C GLY A 188 9.65 -27.96 -6.27
N SER A 189 8.85 -28.96 -5.84
CA SER A 189 7.91 -28.80 -4.70
C SER A 189 8.56 -28.50 -3.34
N LYS A 190 9.88 -28.39 -3.29
CA LYS A 190 10.64 -28.02 -2.08
C LYS A 190 10.55 -26.52 -1.77
N ILE A 191 10.20 -25.70 -2.76
CA ILE A 191 9.89 -24.27 -2.63
C ILE A 191 8.41 -24.05 -2.89
N SER A 192 7.82 -23.09 -2.17
CA SER A 192 6.38 -22.81 -2.26
C SER A 192 5.95 -22.30 -3.65
N ASN A 193 6.77 -21.45 -4.28
CA ASN A 193 6.53 -20.90 -5.62
C ASN A 193 7.83 -20.59 -6.34
N VAL A 194 7.88 -20.77 -7.66
CA VAL A 194 8.98 -20.29 -8.51
C VAL A 194 8.88 -18.75 -8.58
N PRO A 195 10.01 -18.02 -8.42
CA PRO A 195 10.01 -16.57 -8.56
C PRO A 195 9.53 -16.10 -9.93
N ASP A 196 8.84 -14.97 -10.00
CA ASP A 196 8.46 -14.32 -11.25
C ASP A 196 9.65 -13.56 -11.88
N ASP A 197 9.45 -13.01 -13.09
CA ASP A 197 10.51 -12.35 -13.85
C ASP A 197 11.12 -11.16 -13.10
N GLU A 198 10.31 -10.35 -12.36
CA GLU A 198 10.81 -9.23 -11.56
C GLU A 198 11.63 -9.73 -10.35
N GLN A 199 11.16 -10.79 -9.71
CA GLN A 199 11.90 -11.45 -8.63
C GLN A 199 13.17 -12.13 -9.14
N LEU A 200 13.10 -12.80 -10.30
CA LEU A 200 14.26 -13.40 -10.96
C LEU A 200 15.33 -12.36 -11.30
N ALA A 201 14.92 -11.21 -11.85
CA ALA A 201 15.84 -10.10 -12.14
C ALA A 201 16.56 -9.62 -10.87
N ALA A 202 15.84 -9.52 -9.75
CA ALA A 202 16.40 -9.16 -8.47
C ALA A 202 17.37 -10.21 -7.92
N ILE A 203 17.08 -11.50 -8.12
CA ILE A 203 17.94 -12.63 -7.68
C ILE A 203 19.18 -12.72 -8.55
N ALA A 204 19.04 -12.55 -9.86
CA ALA A 204 20.08 -12.68 -10.85
C ALA A 204 21.03 -11.47 -10.95
N SER A 205 20.66 -10.33 -10.39
CA SER A 205 21.46 -9.10 -10.47
C SER A 205 22.85 -9.29 -9.85
N THR A 206 23.90 -8.91 -10.56
CA THR A 206 25.30 -8.97 -10.13
C THR A 206 25.85 -7.61 -9.70
N HIS A 207 25.04 -6.52 -9.79
CA HIS A 207 25.41 -5.22 -9.27
C HIS A 207 25.79 -5.26 -7.80
N LYS A 208 26.81 -4.48 -7.44
CA LYS A 208 27.29 -4.41 -6.03
C LYS A 208 26.24 -3.88 -5.07
N SER A 209 25.40 -2.99 -5.53
CA SER A 209 24.37 -2.39 -4.68
C SER A 209 23.00 -2.48 -5.35
N VAL A 210 22.07 -3.17 -4.74
CA VAL A 210 20.74 -3.41 -5.29
C VAL A 210 19.68 -2.94 -4.31
N LYS A 211 18.78 -2.07 -4.75
CA LYS A 211 17.57 -1.71 -3.99
C LYS A 211 16.32 -2.23 -4.68
N LEU A 212 15.52 -3.00 -3.95
CA LEU A 212 14.20 -3.42 -4.43
C LEU A 212 13.12 -2.45 -3.94
N ILE A 213 12.43 -1.85 -4.89
CA ILE A 213 11.21 -1.06 -4.62
C ILE A 213 10.03 -2.01 -4.75
N ALA A 214 9.62 -2.57 -3.62
CA ALA A 214 8.71 -3.70 -3.57
C ALA A 214 7.37 -3.31 -2.97
N ARG A 215 6.28 -3.47 -3.71
CA ARG A 215 4.94 -3.14 -3.26
C ARG A 215 4.36 -4.16 -2.27
N ALA A 216 3.29 -3.78 -1.58
CA ALA A 216 2.58 -4.67 -0.66
C ALA A 216 2.24 -6.01 -1.34
N GLY A 217 2.54 -7.12 -0.68
CA GLY A 217 2.25 -8.46 -1.21
C GLY A 217 3.11 -8.93 -2.38
N SER A 218 4.20 -8.23 -2.74
CA SER A 218 5.08 -8.61 -3.87
C SER A 218 6.14 -9.66 -3.52
N GLY A 219 6.15 -10.16 -2.30
CA GLY A 219 7.12 -11.18 -1.89
C GLY A 219 8.50 -10.63 -1.53
N LYS A 220 8.59 -9.41 -0.98
CA LYS A 220 9.83 -8.75 -0.52
C LYS A 220 10.83 -9.70 0.15
N THR A 221 10.47 -10.15 1.34
CA THR A 221 11.31 -11.05 2.15
C THR A 221 11.58 -12.39 1.46
N SER A 222 10.63 -12.87 0.63
CA SER A 222 10.83 -14.09 -0.17
C SER A 222 11.90 -13.91 -1.22
N THR A 223 11.90 -12.78 -1.94
CA THR A 223 12.92 -12.47 -2.95
C THR A 223 14.31 -12.33 -2.31
N LEU A 224 14.41 -11.64 -1.16
CA LEU A 224 15.65 -11.54 -0.40
C LEU A 224 16.18 -12.92 -0.01
N ILE A 225 15.32 -13.77 0.57
CA ILE A 225 15.70 -15.14 0.99
C ILE A 225 16.10 -15.99 -0.22
N ASN A 226 15.36 -15.90 -1.33
CA ASN A 226 15.67 -16.64 -2.54
C ASN A 226 17.02 -16.21 -3.13
N ARG A 227 17.36 -14.92 -3.13
CA ARG A 227 18.67 -14.43 -3.53
C ARG A 227 19.79 -14.99 -2.63
N VAL A 228 19.62 -14.91 -1.32
CA VAL A 228 20.58 -15.49 -0.36
C VAL A 228 20.77 -16.99 -0.61
N ALA A 229 19.66 -17.71 -0.79
CA ALA A 229 19.71 -19.15 -1.06
C ALA A 229 20.42 -19.48 -2.38
N PHE A 230 20.16 -18.71 -3.44
CA PHE A 230 20.84 -18.85 -4.73
C PHE A 230 22.34 -18.58 -4.60
N GLN A 231 22.73 -17.51 -3.92
CA GLN A 231 24.13 -17.15 -3.72
C GLN A 231 24.88 -18.19 -2.88
N ILE A 232 24.26 -18.76 -1.83
CA ILE A 232 24.89 -19.82 -1.04
C ILE A 232 24.94 -21.13 -1.82
N CYS A 233 23.81 -21.56 -2.39
CA CYS A 233 23.66 -22.91 -2.91
C CYS A 233 24.16 -23.08 -4.34
N HIS A 234 24.23 -22.00 -5.12
CA HIS A 234 24.71 -22.03 -6.50
C HIS A 234 26.04 -21.29 -6.67
N CYS A 235 26.10 -20.02 -6.23
CA CYS A 235 27.33 -19.23 -6.38
C CYS A 235 28.42 -19.57 -5.37
N GLY A 236 28.16 -20.46 -4.40
CA GLY A 236 29.18 -20.94 -3.43
C GLY A 236 29.64 -19.87 -2.44
N ILE A 237 28.88 -18.81 -2.22
CA ILE A 237 29.24 -17.77 -1.24
C ILE A 237 29.19 -18.34 0.18
N ASP A 238 30.26 -18.12 0.95
CA ASP A 238 30.32 -18.56 2.34
C ASP A 238 29.25 -17.82 3.18
N PRO A 239 28.31 -18.54 3.78
CA PRO A 239 27.29 -17.94 4.64
C PRO A 239 27.86 -17.15 5.83
N ASN A 240 29.03 -17.50 6.33
CA ASN A 240 29.68 -16.79 7.44
C ASN A 240 30.04 -15.33 7.07
N ASN A 241 30.24 -15.07 5.77
CA ASN A 241 30.57 -13.76 5.24
C ASN A 241 29.32 -12.96 4.79
N MET A 242 28.12 -13.46 5.13
CA MET A 242 26.85 -12.79 4.86
C MET A 242 26.23 -12.27 6.15
N LEU A 243 25.77 -11.00 6.11
CA LEU A 243 25.01 -10.35 7.19
C LEU A 243 23.60 -10.01 6.70
N LEU A 244 22.58 -10.57 7.35
CA LEU A 244 21.17 -10.30 7.07
C LEU A 244 20.56 -9.55 8.26
N LEU A 245 20.01 -8.38 7.98
CA LEU A 245 19.45 -7.49 8.99
C LEU A 245 17.93 -7.33 8.80
N ALA A 246 17.19 -7.53 9.88
CA ALA A 246 15.75 -7.34 9.94
C ALA A 246 15.38 -6.45 11.12
N PHE A 247 14.17 -5.86 11.09
CA PHE A 247 13.71 -4.93 12.12
C PHE A 247 13.24 -5.63 13.40
N ASN A 248 12.73 -6.86 13.29
CA ASN A 248 12.18 -7.58 14.42
C ASN A 248 12.61 -9.05 14.46
N LYS A 249 12.51 -9.65 15.64
CA LYS A 249 12.92 -11.03 15.91
C LYS A 249 12.14 -12.06 15.09
N LYS A 250 10.84 -11.83 14.90
CA LYS A 250 9.97 -12.72 14.12
C LYS A 250 10.42 -12.84 12.66
N ALA A 251 10.82 -11.71 12.05
CA ALA A 251 11.39 -11.72 10.71
C ALA A 251 12.72 -12.48 10.65
N VAL A 252 13.58 -12.30 11.66
CA VAL A 252 14.83 -13.06 11.80
C VAL A 252 14.58 -14.58 11.87
N GLU A 253 13.63 -15.01 12.69
CA GLU A 253 13.29 -16.44 12.82
C GLU A 253 12.71 -17.01 11.52
N GLU A 254 11.85 -16.25 10.85
CA GLU A 254 11.31 -16.64 9.54
C GLU A 254 12.41 -16.79 8.49
N MET A 255 13.32 -15.80 8.39
CA MET A 255 14.45 -15.84 7.45
C MET A 255 15.33 -17.07 7.72
N LYS A 256 15.72 -17.30 8.98
CA LYS A 256 16.52 -18.47 9.39
C LYS A 256 15.85 -19.79 9.00
N SER A 257 14.58 -19.93 9.35
CA SER A 257 13.82 -21.15 9.06
C SER A 257 13.72 -21.44 7.56
N ARG A 258 13.50 -20.39 6.75
CA ARG A 258 13.38 -20.55 5.29
C ARG A 258 14.73 -20.83 4.62
N ILE A 259 15.80 -20.15 5.01
CA ILE A 259 17.15 -20.40 4.49
C ILE A 259 17.63 -21.81 4.86
N SER A 260 17.39 -22.25 6.12
CA SER A 260 17.71 -23.62 6.56
C SER A 260 17.09 -24.67 5.64
N ARG A 261 15.83 -24.52 5.29
CA ARG A 261 15.15 -25.44 4.36
C ARG A 261 15.81 -25.49 2.98
N PHE A 262 16.28 -24.35 2.44
CA PHE A 262 17.00 -24.33 1.17
C PHE A 262 18.32 -25.09 1.26
N ILE A 263 19.12 -24.82 2.30
CA ILE A 263 20.40 -25.49 2.54
C ILE A 263 20.20 -27.01 2.69
N GLU A 264 19.24 -27.44 3.53
CA GLU A 264 18.89 -28.84 3.72
C GLU A 264 18.46 -29.53 2.42
N ASN A 265 17.63 -28.86 1.63
CA ASN A 265 17.15 -29.36 0.35
C ASN A 265 18.26 -29.47 -0.70
N SER A 266 19.25 -28.61 -0.64
CA SER A 266 20.42 -28.61 -1.53
C SER A 266 21.49 -29.62 -1.08
N ARG A 267 21.30 -30.29 0.07
CA ARG A 267 22.24 -31.27 0.65
C ARG A 267 23.64 -30.70 0.92
N LEU A 268 23.74 -29.41 1.11
CA LEU A 268 24.97 -28.73 1.46
C LEU A 268 25.21 -28.81 2.96
N ASN A 269 26.45 -29.04 3.35
CA ASN A 269 26.85 -29.03 4.75
C ASN A 269 27.50 -27.67 5.08
N VAL A 270 26.72 -26.62 5.07
CA VAL A 270 27.17 -25.26 5.36
C VAL A 270 26.37 -24.66 6.52
N SER A 271 26.94 -23.69 7.22
CA SER A 271 26.29 -22.96 8.29
C SER A 271 25.16 -22.07 7.76
N LEU A 272 24.29 -21.56 8.65
CA LEU A 272 23.40 -20.48 8.34
C LEU A 272 24.16 -19.15 8.28
N PRO A 273 23.72 -18.19 7.42
CA PRO A 273 24.29 -16.86 7.44
C PRO A 273 24.01 -16.12 8.76
N ASN A 274 24.71 -15.00 9.00
CA ASN A 274 24.51 -14.17 10.17
C ASN A 274 23.18 -13.38 10.03
N VAL A 275 22.10 -13.92 10.58
CA VAL A 275 20.77 -13.29 10.55
C VAL A 275 20.42 -12.76 11.93
N MET A 276 20.20 -11.43 12.03
CA MET A 276 19.93 -10.77 13.30
C MET A 276 19.17 -9.44 13.15
N THR A 277 18.69 -8.91 14.25
CA THR A 277 18.17 -7.54 14.29
C THR A 277 19.30 -6.52 14.45
N PHE A 278 19.07 -5.25 14.08
CA PHE A 278 20.03 -4.16 14.28
C PHE A 278 20.51 -4.06 15.75
N HIS A 279 19.58 -4.17 16.71
CA HIS A 279 19.92 -4.12 18.12
C HIS A 279 20.74 -5.33 18.58
N ALA A 280 20.44 -6.52 18.04
CA ALA A 280 21.23 -7.72 18.31
C ALA A 280 22.65 -7.61 17.76
N LEU A 281 22.82 -6.98 16.59
CA LEU A 281 24.12 -6.67 16.00
C LEU A 281 24.89 -5.67 16.89
N ALA A 282 24.27 -4.57 17.29
CA ALA A 282 24.89 -3.60 18.16
C ALA A 282 25.34 -4.23 19.49
N ASN A 283 24.49 -5.05 20.09
CA ASN A 283 24.86 -5.78 21.32
C ASN A 283 26.02 -6.73 21.13
N ALA A 284 26.09 -7.38 19.96
CA ALA A 284 27.19 -8.29 19.63
C ALA A 284 28.52 -7.57 19.33
N ILE A 285 28.48 -6.31 18.91
CA ILE A 285 29.63 -5.43 18.73
C ILE A 285 30.14 -4.88 20.07
N VAL A 286 29.20 -4.39 20.89
CA VAL A 286 29.53 -3.62 22.10
C VAL A 286 29.95 -4.56 23.25
N HIS A 287 29.29 -5.70 23.43
CA HIS A 287 29.41 -6.54 24.62
C HIS A 287 29.35 -5.69 25.91
N PRO A 288 28.19 -5.04 26.19
CA PRO A 288 28.12 -4.07 27.26
C PRO A 288 28.40 -4.71 28.63
N ASP A 289 29.32 -4.12 29.35
CA ASP A 289 29.56 -4.44 30.76
C ASP A 289 28.49 -3.82 31.67
N GLU A 290 27.79 -2.79 31.14
CA GLU A 290 26.71 -2.08 31.81
C GLU A 290 25.43 -2.90 31.77
N LYS A 291 24.65 -2.77 32.83
CA LYS A 291 23.31 -3.33 32.84
C LYS A 291 22.45 -2.59 31.82
N LEU A 292 21.86 -3.34 30.89
CA LEU A 292 20.87 -2.77 29.97
C LEU A 292 19.66 -2.28 30.75
N LEU A 293 19.09 -1.15 30.31
CA LEU A 293 17.87 -0.60 30.88
C LEU A 293 16.70 -1.61 30.73
N PHE A 294 16.88 -2.60 29.85
CA PHE A 294 15.92 -3.65 29.55
C PHE A 294 16.54 -5.01 29.88
N ASP A 295 15.78 -5.85 30.55
CA ASP A 295 16.22 -7.21 30.89
C ASP A 295 16.17 -8.16 29.68
N ASP A 296 15.50 -7.79 28.58
CA ASP A 296 15.31 -8.62 27.40
C ASP A 296 15.52 -7.82 26.10
N LEU A 297 16.58 -8.14 25.35
CA LEU A 297 16.83 -7.62 24.00
C LEU A 297 15.81 -8.12 22.97
N ASP A 298 14.95 -9.02 23.39
CA ASP A 298 14.07 -9.80 22.56
C ASP A 298 12.61 -9.28 22.56
N ASP A 299 12.40 -8.03 23.00
CA ASP A 299 11.07 -7.48 23.24
C ASP A 299 10.41 -6.97 21.95
N ASP A 300 9.76 -7.89 21.24
CA ASP A 300 8.93 -7.61 20.08
C ASP A 300 7.63 -6.85 20.42
N ASP A 301 7.25 -6.77 21.72
CA ASP A 301 5.95 -6.20 22.13
C ASP A 301 6.00 -4.72 22.50
N GLY A 302 7.15 -4.05 22.37
CA GLY A 302 7.32 -2.62 22.64
C GLY A 302 7.49 -2.32 24.13
N THR A 303 7.87 -3.30 24.99
CA THR A 303 8.20 -3.08 26.40
C THR A 303 9.52 -2.32 26.54
N GLY A 304 10.39 -2.35 25.52
CA GLY A 304 11.56 -1.47 25.45
C GLY A 304 11.22 0.01 25.60
N ASN A 305 10.15 0.44 24.95
CA ASN A 305 9.58 1.77 25.14
C ASN A 305 9.01 1.95 26.57
N LEU A 306 8.61 0.89 27.25
CA LEU A 306 8.09 0.96 28.60
C LEU A 306 9.19 1.31 29.62
N ALA A 307 10.37 0.72 29.52
CA ALA A 307 11.47 1.03 30.42
C ALA A 307 12.01 2.46 30.21
N LEU A 308 12.15 2.89 28.94
CA LEU A 308 12.44 4.29 28.63
C LEU A 308 11.36 5.22 29.24
N SER A 309 10.09 4.89 29.04
CA SER A 309 8.96 5.65 29.59
C SER A 309 9.01 5.73 31.12
N ASN A 310 9.28 4.61 31.80
CA ASN A 310 9.40 4.55 33.25
C ASN A 310 10.58 5.41 33.76
N ARG A 311 11.72 5.37 33.07
CA ARG A 311 12.87 6.19 33.41
C ARG A 311 12.56 7.68 33.20
N VAL A 312 11.98 8.03 32.07
CA VAL A 312 11.56 9.42 31.80
C VAL A 312 10.50 9.87 32.79
N GLN A 313 9.55 9.00 33.17
CA GLN A 313 8.57 9.30 34.22
C GLN A 313 9.21 9.61 35.57
N SER A 314 10.26 8.88 35.94
CA SER A 314 11.03 9.19 37.15
C SER A 314 11.67 10.56 37.09
N ILE A 315 12.31 10.88 35.95
CA ILE A 315 12.96 12.21 35.76
C ILE A 315 11.90 13.33 35.78
N VAL A 316 10.81 13.17 35.01
CA VAL A 316 9.69 14.14 35.02
C VAL A 316 9.15 14.31 36.45
N GLY A 317 9.02 13.20 37.23
CA GLY A 317 8.62 13.22 38.60
C GLY A 317 9.54 14.10 39.49
N ASP A 318 10.86 14.03 39.28
CA ASP A 318 11.83 14.87 40.02
C ASP A 318 11.69 16.35 39.60
N TYR A 319 11.51 16.64 38.35
CA TYR A 319 11.24 18.00 37.87
C TYR A 319 9.92 18.56 38.40
N VAL A 320 8.87 17.77 38.48
CA VAL A 320 7.57 18.14 39.06
C VAL A 320 7.66 18.42 40.57
N ARG A 321 8.58 17.80 41.32
CA ARG A 321 8.81 18.11 42.73
C ARG A 321 9.49 19.47 42.96
N ASN A 322 10.19 19.96 41.93
CA ASN A 322 10.79 21.27 41.94
C ASN A 322 9.78 22.34 41.51
N GLN A 323 9.40 23.25 42.42
CA GLN A 323 8.34 24.25 42.15
C GLN A 323 8.61 25.12 40.90
N LYS A 324 9.86 25.48 40.62
CA LYS A 324 10.22 26.28 39.44
C LYS A 324 9.91 25.53 38.12
N TYR A 325 10.26 24.28 38.07
CA TYR A 325 9.98 23.47 36.87
C TYR A 325 8.52 23.07 36.77
N LEU A 326 7.88 22.75 37.89
CA LEU A 326 6.45 22.50 37.95
C LEU A 326 5.65 23.66 37.37
N LEU A 327 6.01 24.91 37.75
CA LEU A 327 5.35 26.08 37.21
C LEU A 327 5.54 26.22 35.69
N LYS A 328 6.76 25.96 35.18
CA LYS A 328 7.03 25.98 33.75
C LYS A 328 6.20 24.92 33.02
N ILE A 329 6.18 23.66 33.52
CA ILE A 329 5.41 22.58 32.94
C ILE A 329 3.90 22.90 32.98
N LYS A 330 3.40 23.41 34.11
CA LYS A 330 2.01 23.84 34.25
C LYS A 330 1.65 24.88 33.18
N ASN A 331 2.43 25.97 33.09
CA ASN A 331 2.15 27.04 32.13
C ASN A 331 2.20 26.53 30.68
N LEU A 332 3.24 25.81 30.34
CA LEU A 332 3.41 25.20 29.00
C LEU A 332 2.18 24.35 28.61
N MET A 333 1.76 23.45 29.48
CA MET A 333 0.70 22.52 29.18
C MET A 333 -0.69 23.15 29.22
N MET A 334 -0.91 24.09 30.11
CA MET A 334 -2.16 24.88 30.16
C MET A 334 -2.34 25.71 28.89
N GLU A 335 -1.28 26.36 28.41
CA GLU A 335 -1.28 27.10 27.16
C GLU A 335 -1.49 26.15 25.98
N TYR A 336 -0.78 25.00 25.95
CA TYR A 336 -0.94 23.98 24.94
C TYR A 336 -2.41 23.51 24.81
N PHE A 337 -3.12 23.29 25.92
CA PHE A 337 -4.52 22.87 25.88
C PHE A 337 -5.48 23.98 25.45
N ARG A 338 -5.15 25.26 25.67
CA ARG A 338 -5.98 26.40 25.29
C ARG A 338 -5.70 26.92 23.88
N MET A 339 -4.50 26.69 23.35
CA MET A 339 -4.07 27.26 22.06
C MET A 339 -4.99 26.89 20.91
N ASP A 340 -5.23 27.85 20.04
CA ASP A 340 -5.92 27.66 18.76
C ASP A 340 -4.98 27.06 17.73
N TRP A 341 -5.01 25.73 17.64
CA TRP A 341 -4.21 24.99 16.68
C TRP A 341 -4.63 25.19 15.23
N GLU A 342 -5.89 25.58 14.99
CA GLU A 342 -6.36 25.92 13.65
C GLU A 342 -5.65 27.17 13.14
N THR A 343 -5.54 28.19 13.97
CA THR A 343 -4.81 29.42 13.63
C THR A 343 -3.30 29.18 13.50
N VAL A 344 -2.72 28.36 14.34
CA VAL A 344 -1.28 28.01 14.28
C VAL A 344 -0.95 27.31 12.95
N LEU A 345 -1.79 26.42 12.50
CA LEU A 345 -1.59 25.76 11.21
C LEU A 345 -1.72 26.73 10.01
N TYR A 346 -2.51 27.77 10.18
CA TYR A 346 -2.85 28.70 9.12
C TYR A 346 -1.85 29.86 8.96
N GLN A 347 -0.99 30.07 9.96
CA GLN A 347 -0.01 31.16 9.92
C GLN A 347 1.10 30.87 8.90
N GLY A 348 0.88 31.25 7.64
CA GLY A 348 1.92 31.33 6.62
C GLY A 348 1.60 30.75 5.26
N ASP A 349 0.60 29.91 5.14
CA ASP A 349 0.24 29.33 3.85
C ASP A 349 -1.16 29.75 3.41
N TYR A 350 -1.24 30.38 2.23
CA TYR A 350 -2.49 30.73 1.56
C TYR A 350 -3.13 29.45 0.97
N LEU A 351 -3.60 28.55 1.85
CA LEU A 351 -4.36 27.38 1.42
C LEU A 351 -5.70 27.85 0.83
N GLN A 352 -6.14 27.19 -0.21
CA GLN A 352 -7.49 27.38 -0.72
C GLN A 352 -8.50 26.94 0.35
N LYS A 353 -9.70 27.54 0.35
CA LYS A 353 -10.72 27.31 1.39
C LYS A 353 -10.98 25.82 1.64
N ASP A 354 -11.04 25.00 0.59
CA ASP A 354 -11.31 23.57 0.70
C ASP A 354 -10.14 22.79 1.33
N GLU A 355 -8.90 23.19 1.07
CA GLU A 355 -7.70 22.59 1.68
C GLU A 355 -7.63 22.96 3.16
N TYR A 356 -7.89 24.22 3.49
CA TYR A 356 -7.96 24.68 4.87
C TYR A 356 -9.00 23.91 5.68
N LEU A 357 -10.21 23.72 5.16
CA LEU A 357 -11.28 22.99 5.85
C LEU A 357 -10.88 21.52 6.09
N ARG A 358 -10.20 20.89 5.12
CA ARG A 358 -9.71 19.50 5.27
C ARG A 358 -8.66 19.40 6.37
N PHE A 359 -7.69 20.33 6.41
CA PHE A 359 -6.66 20.33 7.44
C PHE A 359 -7.24 20.62 8.83
N ARG A 360 -8.14 21.59 8.95
CA ARG A 360 -8.82 21.91 10.20
C ARG A 360 -9.50 20.71 10.82
N ARG A 361 -10.21 19.91 10.01
CA ARG A 361 -10.89 18.69 10.46
C ARG A 361 -9.97 17.50 10.70
N SER A 362 -8.74 17.57 10.24
CA SER A 362 -7.72 16.56 10.52
C SER A 362 -7.03 16.77 11.87
N LEU A 363 -7.27 17.89 12.54
CA LEU A 363 -6.67 18.20 13.83
C LEU A 363 -7.32 17.40 14.96
N ALA A 364 -6.46 16.88 15.82
CA ALA A 364 -6.87 16.30 17.08
C ALA A 364 -7.09 17.39 18.14
N ASN A 365 -8.29 17.92 18.23
CA ASN A 365 -8.63 18.89 19.24
C ASN A 365 -8.84 18.22 20.61
N ARG A 366 -8.02 18.59 21.60
CA ARG A 366 -8.15 18.12 22.98
C ARG A 366 -8.50 19.28 23.91
N SER A 367 -9.59 19.13 24.66
CA SER A 367 -9.99 20.08 25.67
C SER A 367 -9.14 19.95 26.96
N ILE A 368 -9.23 20.96 27.82
CA ILE A 368 -8.46 21.02 29.07
C ILE A 368 -8.81 19.89 30.04
N ASP A 369 -10.05 19.39 29.99
CA ASP A 369 -10.49 18.23 30.78
C ASP A 369 -10.11 16.87 30.17
N GLY A 370 -9.27 16.87 29.15
CA GLY A 370 -8.68 15.69 28.54
C GLY A 370 -9.53 15.02 27.46
N ARG A 371 -10.69 15.52 27.10
CA ARG A 371 -11.56 14.96 26.07
C ARG A 371 -11.09 15.37 24.67
N TYR A 372 -11.18 14.44 23.74
CA TYR A 372 -11.02 14.77 22.32
C TYR A 372 -12.35 15.23 21.73
N VAL A 373 -12.34 16.37 21.07
CA VAL A 373 -13.49 17.02 20.46
C VAL A 373 -13.25 17.26 18.98
N LYS A 374 -14.32 17.46 18.20
CA LYS A 374 -14.27 17.46 16.74
C LYS A 374 -13.70 18.74 16.14
N SER A 375 -13.87 19.89 16.82
CA SER A 375 -13.45 21.18 16.29
C SER A 375 -12.83 22.06 17.36
N PHE A 376 -12.18 23.14 16.94
CA PHE A 376 -11.72 24.17 17.87
C PHE A 376 -12.89 24.85 18.60
N CYS A 377 -14.01 25.08 17.91
CA CYS A 377 -15.24 25.59 18.54
C CYS A 377 -15.70 24.67 19.68
N ASP A 378 -15.75 23.38 19.44
CA ASP A 378 -16.08 22.38 20.48
C ASP A 378 -15.09 22.43 21.64
N LYS A 379 -13.79 22.62 21.35
CA LYS A 379 -12.74 22.74 22.36
C LYS A 379 -12.98 23.98 23.26
N VAL A 380 -13.30 25.12 22.67
CA VAL A 380 -13.63 26.35 23.42
C VAL A 380 -14.84 26.12 24.31
N ILE A 381 -15.91 25.52 23.78
CA ILE A 381 -17.13 25.21 24.54
C ILE A 381 -16.80 24.26 25.68
N ALA A 382 -16.09 23.15 25.43
CA ALA A 382 -15.69 22.19 26.44
C ALA A 382 -14.86 22.83 27.56
N ASN A 383 -13.85 23.63 27.19
CA ASN A 383 -13.03 24.38 28.16
C ASN A 383 -13.88 25.32 28.99
N PHE A 384 -14.76 26.11 28.36
CA PHE A 384 -15.65 27.01 29.05
C PHE A 384 -16.54 26.27 30.06
N LEU A 385 -17.17 25.18 29.66
CA LEU A 385 -18.04 24.39 30.54
C LEU A 385 -17.27 23.82 31.73
N PHE A 386 -16.11 23.24 31.48
CA PHE A 386 -15.25 22.71 32.52
C PHE A 386 -14.76 23.81 33.49
N GLU A 387 -14.27 24.92 32.97
CA GLU A 387 -13.74 26.03 33.76
C GLU A 387 -14.84 26.71 34.63
N ASN A 388 -16.09 26.68 34.17
CA ASN A 388 -17.24 27.22 34.90
C ASN A 388 -18.01 26.18 35.75
N SER A 389 -17.39 25.02 35.99
CA SER A 389 -17.93 23.96 36.89
C SER A 389 -19.27 23.38 36.38
N LEU A 390 -19.47 23.36 35.07
CA LEU A 390 -20.65 22.78 34.46
C LEU A 390 -20.35 21.33 34.04
N ASP A 391 -21.13 20.37 34.58
CA ASP A 391 -21.03 19.00 34.17
C ASP A 391 -21.78 18.80 32.84
N TYR A 392 -21.07 18.27 31.84
CA TYR A 392 -21.61 18.12 30.50
C TYR A 392 -21.32 16.74 29.94
N LYS A 393 -22.14 16.31 29.01
CA LYS A 393 -21.90 15.11 28.16
C LYS A 393 -21.62 15.54 26.74
N TYR A 394 -20.49 15.09 26.21
CA TYR A 394 -20.12 15.29 24.81
C TYR A 394 -20.67 14.15 23.96
N GLU A 395 -21.16 14.45 22.75
CA GLU A 395 -21.79 13.49 21.82
C GLU A 395 -22.92 12.65 22.50
N LYS A 396 -23.80 13.32 23.21
CA LYS A 396 -24.91 12.64 23.87
C LYS A 396 -25.96 12.21 22.87
N SER A 397 -26.30 10.92 22.88
CA SER A 397 -27.45 10.42 22.12
C SER A 397 -28.77 10.79 22.81
N LEU A 398 -29.65 11.46 22.08
CA LEU A 398 -31.01 11.80 22.49
C LEU A 398 -32.02 11.07 21.62
N LYS A 399 -33.16 10.66 22.23
CA LYS A 399 -34.21 9.92 21.51
C LYS A 399 -35.41 10.81 21.21
N PHE A 400 -35.80 10.87 19.94
CA PHE A 400 -36.97 11.57 19.44
C PHE A 400 -37.86 10.56 18.69
N GLY A 401 -38.94 10.11 19.35
CA GLY A 401 -39.82 9.08 18.78
C GLY A 401 -39.04 7.79 18.50
N TYR A 402 -38.86 7.44 17.24
CA TYR A 402 -38.09 6.27 16.79
C TYR A 402 -36.66 6.62 16.39
N GLU A 403 -36.31 7.90 16.32
CA GLU A 403 -35.01 8.37 15.90
C GLU A 403 -34.09 8.67 17.08
N TYR A 404 -32.78 8.44 16.88
CA TYR A 404 -31.75 8.82 17.82
C TYR A 404 -30.82 9.82 17.12
N ILE A 405 -30.66 11.00 17.72
CA ILE A 405 -29.72 12.02 17.26
C ILE A 405 -28.56 12.15 18.24
N SER A 406 -27.37 12.44 17.75
CA SER A 406 -26.22 12.77 18.60
C SER A 406 -26.06 14.28 18.68
N VAL A 407 -26.04 14.80 19.89
CA VAL A 407 -25.83 16.25 20.12
C VAL A 407 -24.45 16.51 20.68
N PRO A 408 -23.73 17.55 20.20
CA PRO A 408 -22.36 17.82 20.62
C PRO A 408 -22.21 17.99 22.12
N PHE A 409 -23.03 18.83 22.73
CA PHE A 409 -22.99 19.09 24.17
C PHE A 409 -24.39 19.04 24.79
N ALA A 410 -24.47 18.35 25.92
CA ALA A 410 -25.68 18.34 26.71
C ALA A 410 -25.37 18.50 28.21
N ILE A 411 -26.07 19.42 28.87
CA ILE A 411 -26.02 19.66 30.31
C ILE A 411 -27.37 19.24 30.90
N GLU A 412 -27.35 18.38 31.91
CA GLU A 412 -28.55 17.98 32.65
C GLU A 412 -28.90 19.05 33.69
N ALA A 413 -30.03 19.71 33.54
CA ALA A 413 -30.54 20.68 34.47
C ALA A 413 -31.88 20.18 35.08
N PRO A 414 -32.28 20.64 36.26
CA PRO A 414 -33.56 20.25 36.84
C PRO A 414 -34.74 20.55 35.90
N GLY A 415 -35.42 19.46 35.48
CA GLY A 415 -36.61 19.54 34.63
C GLY A 415 -36.35 19.73 33.11
N ARG A 416 -35.09 19.95 32.68
CA ARG A 416 -34.76 20.11 31.27
C ARG A 416 -33.31 19.71 30.95
N THR A 417 -33.05 19.46 29.68
CA THR A 417 -31.69 19.28 29.15
C THR A 417 -31.29 20.53 28.35
N ILE A 418 -30.13 21.09 28.63
CA ILE A 418 -29.58 22.20 27.85
C ILE A 418 -28.69 21.56 26.77
N VAL A 419 -28.97 21.84 25.53
CA VAL A 419 -28.17 21.38 24.39
C VAL A 419 -27.45 22.58 23.77
N ILE A 420 -26.13 22.50 23.66
CA ILE A 420 -25.32 23.50 22.98
C ILE A 420 -24.99 22.89 21.59
N LEU A 421 -25.42 23.60 20.55
CA LEU A 421 -25.26 23.19 19.15
C LEU A 421 -24.35 24.21 18.43
N PRO A 422 -23.06 23.90 18.26
CA PRO A 422 -22.18 24.77 17.49
C PRO A 422 -22.49 24.64 16.00
N GLU A 423 -22.55 25.78 15.34
CA GLU A 423 -22.54 25.85 13.88
C GLU A 423 -21.10 25.70 13.39
N CYS A 424 -20.90 24.98 12.31
CA CYS A 424 -19.59 24.82 11.69
C CYS A 424 -19.66 25.20 10.21
N ASP A 425 -18.50 25.46 9.58
CA ASP A 425 -18.44 25.58 8.15
C ASP A 425 -18.72 24.20 7.52
N TYR A 426 -19.80 24.10 6.78
CA TYR A 426 -20.21 22.86 6.13
C TYR A 426 -19.36 22.60 4.88
N ILE A 427 -18.90 21.37 4.71
CA ILE A 427 -18.19 20.94 3.51
C ILE A 427 -19.17 20.41 2.47
N SER A 428 -20.31 19.87 2.89
CA SER A 428 -21.33 19.31 2.00
C SER A 428 -22.74 19.79 2.36
N ASP A 429 -23.64 19.68 1.39
CA ASP A 429 -25.05 19.95 1.59
C ASP A 429 -25.67 18.95 2.58
N GLU A 430 -25.21 17.69 2.58
CA GLU A 430 -25.67 16.66 3.50
C GLU A 430 -25.35 17.02 4.95
N GLU A 431 -24.15 17.53 5.21
CA GLU A 431 -23.75 17.95 6.57
C GLU A 431 -24.60 19.11 7.05
N ARG A 432 -24.87 20.06 6.17
CA ARG A 432 -25.75 21.20 6.48
C ARG A 432 -27.19 20.74 6.75
N ASP A 433 -27.71 19.85 5.96
CA ASP A 433 -29.04 19.30 6.10
C ASP A 433 -29.18 18.49 7.41
N GLU A 434 -28.15 17.74 7.81
CA GLU A 434 -28.10 17.05 9.08
C GLU A 434 -28.17 18.03 10.27
N TYR A 435 -27.40 19.12 10.20
CA TYR A 435 -27.43 20.15 11.24
C TYR A 435 -28.84 20.76 11.41
N TYR A 436 -29.48 21.17 10.32
CA TYR A 436 -30.82 21.74 10.36
C TYR A 436 -31.88 20.73 10.78
N HIS A 437 -31.71 19.47 10.43
CA HIS A 437 -32.55 18.38 10.89
C HIS A 437 -32.46 18.21 12.43
N ILE A 438 -31.26 18.11 12.97
CA ILE A 438 -31.00 18.03 14.41
C ILE A 438 -31.60 19.25 15.11
N LYS A 439 -31.35 20.47 14.60
CA LYS A 439 -31.90 21.73 15.13
C LYS A 439 -33.41 21.70 15.18
N SER A 440 -34.06 21.25 14.11
CA SER A 440 -35.52 21.19 14.04
C SER A 440 -36.12 20.26 15.11
N LEU A 441 -35.52 19.09 15.31
CA LEU A 441 -35.93 18.12 16.33
C LEU A 441 -35.73 18.65 17.75
N LEU A 442 -34.63 19.35 18.01
CA LEU A 442 -34.34 19.94 19.30
C LEU A 442 -35.34 21.07 19.65
N SER A 443 -35.71 21.90 18.66
CA SER A 443 -36.59 23.04 18.83
C SER A 443 -38.05 22.68 19.12
N ILE A 444 -38.49 21.46 18.83
CA ILE A 444 -39.86 21.02 19.05
C ILE A 444 -40.07 20.50 20.48
N ASN A 445 -39.00 20.24 21.23
CA ASN A 445 -39.12 19.64 22.55
C ASN A 445 -39.00 20.68 23.68
N ASP A 446 -40.11 20.98 24.34
CA ASP A 446 -40.19 21.96 25.43
C ASP A 446 -39.28 21.66 26.65
N ARG A 447 -38.77 20.41 26.76
CA ARG A 447 -37.81 20.03 27.81
C ARG A 447 -36.34 20.28 27.40
N ILE A 448 -36.11 20.76 26.19
CA ILE A 448 -34.78 21.09 25.70
C ILE A 448 -34.62 22.56 25.56
N LEU A 449 -33.61 23.12 26.22
CA LEU A 449 -33.11 24.45 25.93
C LEU A 449 -32.02 24.35 24.90
N LEU A 450 -32.25 24.87 23.70
CA LEU A 450 -31.24 24.89 22.64
C LEU A 450 -30.45 26.20 22.65
N ILE A 451 -29.13 26.10 22.81
CA ILE A 451 -28.19 27.21 22.66
C ILE A 451 -27.40 27.00 21.38
N GLU A 452 -27.60 27.87 20.41
CA GLU A 452 -26.86 27.85 19.13
C GLU A 452 -25.62 28.70 19.27
N ILE A 453 -24.48 28.14 18.88
CA ILE A 453 -23.18 28.88 18.88
C ILE A 453 -22.76 29.03 17.43
N PRO A 454 -22.78 30.24 16.87
CA PRO A 454 -22.25 30.47 15.55
C PRO A 454 -20.76 30.34 15.54
N TYR A 455 -20.20 29.78 14.44
CA TYR A 455 -18.75 29.67 14.26
C TYR A 455 -18.10 31.05 14.21
N LYS A 456 -17.38 31.39 15.26
CA LYS A 456 -16.74 32.71 15.44
C LYS A 456 -15.42 32.54 16.25
N ALA A 457 -14.73 33.67 16.40
CA ALA A 457 -13.57 33.78 17.30
C ALA A 457 -13.92 33.37 18.75
N GLU A 458 -12.98 32.82 19.49
CA GLU A 458 -13.10 32.30 20.87
C GLU A 458 -13.88 33.25 21.80
N GLU A 459 -13.49 34.51 21.81
CA GLU A 459 -14.13 35.53 22.67
C GLU A 459 -15.66 35.62 22.46
N LYS A 460 -16.11 35.56 21.21
CA LYS A 460 -17.53 35.61 20.89
C LYS A 460 -18.28 34.34 21.23
N ILE A 461 -17.61 33.17 21.16
CA ILE A 461 -18.18 31.89 21.60
C ILE A 461 -18.43 31.97 23.10
N VAL A 462 -17.42 32.37 23.86
CA VAL A 462 -17.48 32.52 25.32
C VAL A 462 -18.54 33.53 25.74
N GLU A 463 -18.62 34.70 25.08
CA GLU A 463 -19.64 35.73 25.32
C GLU A 463 -21.06 35.20 25.08
N THR A 464 -21.28 34.52 23.96
CA THR A 464 -22.58 33.94 23.59
C THR A 464 -23.01 32.87 24.61
N LEU A 465 -22.13 31.96 24.99
CA LEU A 465 -22.37 30.94 26.01
C LEU A 465 -22.71 31.56 27.36
N SER A 466 -21.88 32.49 27.81
CA SER A 466 -22.05 33.16 29.08
C SER A 466 -23.38 33.89 29.17
N THR A 467 -23.75 34.62 28.11
CA THR A 467 -25.01 35.36 28.03
C THR A 467 -26.19 34.39 28.02
N ALA A 468 -26.18 33.37 27.21
CA ALA A 468 -27.28 32.42 27.11
C ALA A 468 -27.51 31.66 28.43
N LEU A 469 -26.43 31.13 29.04
CA LEU A 469 -26.54 30.40 30.30
C LEU A 469 -26.96 31.27 31.46
N ASN A 470 -26.54 32.56 31.53
CA ASN A 470 -26.97 33.53 32.56
C ASN A 470 -28.44 33.87 32.38
N ASN A 471 -28.91 34.10 31.15
CA ASN A 471 -30.34 34.42 30.89
C ASN A 471 -31.26 33.28 31.34
N ASP A 472 -30.80 32.07 31.31
CA ASP A 472 -31.52 30.87 31.72
C ASP A 472 -31.28 30.48 33.19
N ASN A 473 -30.61 31.34 33.97
CA ASN A 473 -30.31 31.17 35.40
C ASN A 473 -29.53 29.88 35.71
N VAL A 474 -28.62 29.46 34.81
CA VAL A 474 -27.75 28.34 35.05
C VAL A 474 -26.66 28.78 36.03
N ALA A 475 -26.56 28.11 37.17
CA ALA A 475 -25.54 28.46 38.16
C ALA A 475 -24.14 28.07 37.61
N MET A 476 -23.31 29.09 37.40
CA MET A 476 -21.91 28.92 36.98
C MET A 476 -20.95 29.39 38.09
N ARG A 477 -19.94 28.59 38.34
CA ARG A 477 -18.83 28.94 39.25
C ARG A 477 -17.52 28.80 38.52
N ARG A 478 -16.86 29.91 38.23
CA ARG A 478 -15.54 29.87 37.58
C ARG A 478 -14.51 29.29 38.53
N LYS A 479 -13.81 28.27 38.09
CA LYS A 479 -12.65 27.69 38.80
C LYS A 479 -11.48 28.68 38.72
N THR A 480 -10.68 28.68 39.76
CA THR A 480 -9.33 29.33 39.74
C THR A 480 -8.38 28.48 38.89
N GLU A 481 -7.27 29.08 38.42
CA GLU A 481 -6.23 28.35 37.68
C GLU A 481 -5.62 27.22 38.52
N GLU A 482 -5.60 27.34 39.85
CA GLU A 482 -5.12 26.30 40.73
C GLU A 482 -6.13 25.16 40.85
N GLU A 483 -7.42 25.44 40.94
CA GLU A 483 -8.49 24.41 40.91
C GLU A 483 -8.49 23.65 39.60
N ILE A 484 -8.30 24.34 38.47
CA ILE A 484 -8.19 23.74 37.15
C ILE A 484 -6.98 22.81 37.15
N TRP A 485 -5.81 23.31 37.54
CA TRP A 485 -4.59 22.54 37.58
C TRP A 485 -4.71 21.29 38.45
N GLN A 486 -5.26 21.39 39.65
CA GLN A 486 -5.44 20.25 40.54
C GLN A 486 -6.37 19.19 39.93
N ALA A 487 -7.36 19.61 39.15
CA ALA A 487 -8.27 18.69 38.50
C ALA A 487 -7.64 17.92 37.34
N ILE A 488 -6.65 18.50 36.64
CA ILE A 488 -6.06 17.89 35.41
C ILE A 488 -4.60 17.46 35.58
N LYS A 489 -3.99 17.70 36.75
CA LYS A 489 -2.54 17.58 36.97
C LYS A 489 -2.00 16.20 36.57
N ASP A 490 -2.62 15.13 37.02
CA ASP A 490 -2.08 13.79 36.81
C ASP A 490 -2.14 13.40 35.32
N ASP A 491 -3.23 13.69 34.65
CA ASP A 491 -3.39 13.44 33.20
C ASP A 491 -2.44 14.34 32.39
N THR A 492 -2.26 15.57 32.81
CA THR A 492 -1.35 16.52 32.16
C THR A 492 0.11 16.09 32.29
N ILE A 493 0.54 15.66 33.48
CA ILE A 493 1.90 15.15 33.71
C ILE A 493 2.14 13.88 32.90
N TYR A 494 1.13 13.01 32.81
CA TYR A 494 1.21 11.81 31.97
C TYR A 494 1.39 12.14 30.48
N GLU A 495 0.62 13.09 29.94
CA GLU A 495 0.77 13.54 28.54
C GLU A 495 2.11 14.23 28.30
N PHE A 496 2.54 15.07 29.24
CA PHE A 496 3.87 15.71 29.19
C PHE A 496 4.98 14.64 29.18
N THR A 497 4.85 13.61 30.03
CA THR A 497 5.82 12.51 30.08
C THR A 497 5.91 11.76 28.74
N LYS A 498 4.78 11.52 28.08
CA LYS A 498 4.79 10.95 26.72
C LYS A 498 5.52 11.83 25.72
N LEU A 499 5.26 13.14 25.78
CA LEU A 499 5.90 14.10 24.90
C LEU A 499 7.42 14.12 25.10
N VAL A 500 7.88 14.15 26.36
CA VAL A 500 9.29 14.05 26.73
C VAL A 500 9.92 12.74 26.25
N THR A 501 9.22 11.62 26.47
CA THR A 501 9.69 10.29 26.04
C THR A 501 9.91 10.23 24.52
N ASN A 502 8.95 10.74 23.77
CA ASN A 502 9.04 10.77 22.30
C ASN A 502 10.18 11.69 21.83
N PHE A 503 10.35 12.85 22.48
CA PHE A 503 11.41 13.79 22.14
C PHE A 503 12.80 13.20 22.41
N ILE A 504 13.00 12.61 23.61
CA ILE A 504 14.26 11.94 23.96
C ILE A 504 14.54 10.79 22.96
N GLY A 505 13.55 9.97 22.66
CA GLY A 505 13.70 8.92 21.67
C GLY A 505 14.10 9.45 20.28
N ARG A 506 13.56 10.60 19.85
CA ARG A 506 13.97 11.25 18.57
C ARG A 506 15.41 11.77 18.65
N CYS A 507 15.84 12.37 19.78
CA CYS A 507 17.23 12.78 19.97
C CYS A 507 18.19 11.60 19.85
N ARG A 508 17.88 10.48 20.53
CA ARG A 508 18.69 9.26 20.50
C ARG A 508 18.81 8.69 19.08
N LYS A 509 17.70 8.55 18.36
CA LYS A 509 17.67 8.01 16.98
C LYS A 509 18.32 8.91 15.95
N ASN A 510 18.39 10.23 16.22
CA ASN A 510 19.15 11.17 15.41
C ASN A 510 20.62 11.29 15.81
N TYR A 511 21.12 10.39 16.64
CA TYR A 511 22.52 10.37 17.10
C TYR A 511 22.97 11.68 17.74
N LEU A 512 22.06 12.36 18.48
CA LEU A 512 22.36 13.64 19.09
C LEU A 512 23.00 13.44 20.49
N SER A 513 24.18 14.01 20.70
CA SER A 513 24.69 14.23 22.03
C SER A 513 23.98 15.43 22.68
N VAL A 514 24.14 15.65 23.97
CA VAL A 514 23.59 16.85 24.66
C VAL A 514 24.09 18.13 23.97
N LYS A 515 25.37 18.18 23.63
CA LYS A 515 25.96 19.30 22.88
C LYS A 515 25.35 19.45 21.49
N GLY A 516 25.18 18.33 20.78
CA GLY A 516 24.55 18.30 19.45
C GLY A 516 23.10 18.81 19.48
N LEU A 517 22.35 18.50 20.53
CA LEU A 517 21.00 19.05 20.70
C LEU A 517 21.05 20.57 20.93
N ALA A 518 21.97 21.08 21.72
CA ALA A 518 22.13 22.52 21.91
C ALA A 518 22.48 23.25 20.61
N GLU A 519 23.37 22.66 19.81
CA GLU A 519 23.75 23.18 18.49
C GLU A 519 22.55 23.18 17.54
N LEU A 520 21.78 22.11 17.51
CA LEU A 520 20.56 21.96 16.67
C LEU A 520 19.52 23.02 17.09
N ILE A 521 19.27 23.21 18.38
CA ILE A 521 18.35 24.24 18.88
C ILE A 521 18.82 25.64 18.46
N ASN A 522 20.12 25.93 18.57
CA ASN A 522 20.68 27.21 18.15
C ASN A 522 20.59 27.46 16.65
N GLN A 523 20.80 26.43 15.83
CA GLN A 523 20.60 26.49 14.37
C GLN A 523 19.13 26.70 14.04
N TYR A 524 18.25 25.96 14.68
CA TYR A 524 16.81 26.07 14.47
C TYR A 524 16.30 27.48 14.79
N LYS A 525 16.72 28.06 15.88
CA LYS A 525 16.41 29.47 16.27
C LYS A 525 16.83 30.49 15.22
N LYS A 526 17.88 30.24 14.46
CA LYS A 526 18.38 31.18 13.43
C LYS A 526 17.59 31.11 12.13
N HIS A 527 17.01 29.95 11.80
CA HIS A 527 16.46 29.68 10.50
C HIS A 527 14.94 29.46 10.47
N ALA A 528 14.32 29.26 11.62
CA ALA A 528 12.89 29.03 11.73
C ALA A 528 12.19 30.08 12.58
N ILE A 529 10.96 30.41 12.23
CA ILE A 529 10.06 31.18 13.09
C ILE A 529 9.57 30.23 14.16
N MET A 530 9.95 30.48 15.41
CA MET A 530 9.53 29.69 16.56
C MET A 530 8.27 30.29 17.21
N PHE A 531 7.39 29.40 17.63
CA PHE A 531 6.30 29.78 18.52
C PHE A 531 6.79 29.85 19.97
N PRO A 532 6.25 30.76 20.80
CA PRO A 532 6.67 30.88 22.18
C PRO A 532 6.63 29.55 22.96
N LEU A 533 5.57 28.78 22.77
CA LEU A 533 5.37 27.47 23.36
C LEU A 533 6.45 26.44 22.94
N GLU A 534 6.88 26.49 21.68
CA GLU A 534 7.93 25.65 21.13
C GLU A 534 9.29 25.98 21.76
N GLU A 535 9.60 27.24 21.93
CA GLU A 535 10.84 27.68 22.57
C GLU A 535 10.94 27.25 24.03
N GLU A 536 9.89 27.46 24.83
CA GLU A 536 9.84 27.00 26.22
C GLU A 536 9.99 25.50 26.35
N PHE A 537 9.33 24.77 25.46
CA PHE A 537 9.45 23.32 25.39
C PHE A 537 10.88 22.86 25.10
N LEU A 538 11.53 23.42 24.09
CA LEU A 538 12.91 23.04 23.73
C LEU A 538 13.91 23.31 24.83
N LEU A 539 13.75 24.37 25.60
CA LEU A 539 14.59 24.65 26.78
C LEU A 539 14.39 23.59 27.88
N LEU A 540 13.15 23.21 28.15
CA LEU A 540 12.85 22.11 29.07
C LEU A 540 13.43 20.79 28.61
N MET A 541 13.31 20.51 27.29
CA MET A 541 13.82 19.27 26.70
C MET A 541 15.34 19.18 26.78
N TYR A 542 16.05 20.27 26.56
CA TYR A 542 17.49 20.28 26.71
C TYR A 542 17.90 19.89 28.15
N ASP A 543 17.26 20.49 29.16
CA ASP A 543 17.56 20.20 30.57
C ASP A 543 17.23 18.71 30.90
N MET A 544 16.07 18.23 30.44
CA MET A 544 15.63 16.85 30.70
C MET A 544 16.46 15.82 29.95
N TYR A 545 16.87 16.10 28.72
CA TYR A 545 17.75 15.23 27.94
C TYR A 545 19.13 15.12 28.56
N ASN A 546 19.70 16.27 29.03
CA ASN A 546 20.95 16.26 29.75
C ASN A 546 20.85 15.45 31.07
N THR A 547 19.76 15.60 31.81
CA THR A 547 19.50 14.81 33.02
C THR A 547 19.37 13.31 32.68
N TYR A 548 18.67 12.97 31.59
CA TYR A 548 18.52 11.58 31.14
C TYR A 548 19.88 10.92 30.84
N ILE A 549 20.70 11.55 30.02
CA ILE A 549 22.03 11.06 29.65
C ILE A 549 22.94 10.96 30.88
N SER A 550 22.93 11.98 31.72
CA SER A 550 23.74 12.02 32.95
C SER A 550 23.30 10.93 33.94
N THR A 551 22.02 10.64 34.03
CA THR A 551 21.46 9.58 34.88
C THR A 551 21.88 8.21 34.41
N LEU A 552 21.78 7.93 33.08
CA LEU A 552 22.24 6.67 32.49
C LEU A 552 23.73 6.46 32.81
N ALA A 553 24.55 7.47 32.55
CA ALA A 553 25.99 7.40 32.82
C ALA A 553 26.32 7.15 34.33
N LYS A 554 25.63 7.86 35.22
CA LYS A 554 25.82 7.70 36.68
C LYS A 554 25.42 6.31 37.18
N GLU A 555 24.32 5.76 36.66
CA GLU A 555 23.79 4.47 37.07
C GLU A 555 24.41 3.31 36.31
N LYS A 556 25.32 3.59 35.37
CA LYS A 556 25.90 2.62 34.44
C LYS A 556 24.83 1.79 33.73
N LEU A 557 23.84 2.50 33.18
CA LEU A 557 22.74 1.91 32.37
C LEU A 557 22.92 2.31 30.92
N GLU A 558 22.46 1.46 30.02
CA GLU A 558 22.44 1.74 28.59
C GLU A 558 21.04 1.51 28.03
N ASP A 559 20.57 2.43 27.20
CA ASP A 559 19.34 2.23 26.42
C ASP A 559 19.66 1.60 25.04
N PHE A 560 18.65 1.14 24.33
CA PHE A 560 18.85 0.49 23.03
C PHE A 560 19.51 1.40 21.99
N ASP A 561 19.08 2.66 21.92
CA ASP A 561 19.67 3.61 20.99
C ASP A 561 21.11 3.96 21.41
N GLY A 562 21.41 4.02 22.72
CA GLY A 562 22.76 4.18 23.24
C GLY A 562 23.68 3.01 22.92
N LEU A 563 23.17 1.81 23.02
CA LEU A 563 23.89 0.61 22.58
C LEU A 563 24.28 0.71 21.09
N MET A 564 23.37 1.21 20.28
CA MET A 564 23.64 1.47 18.85
C MET A 564 24.68 2.57 18.66
N HIS A 565 24.61 3.66 19.45
CA HIS A 565 25.61 4.74 19.43
C HIS A 565 27.01 4.19 19.73
N ARG A 566 27.13 3.39 20.79
CA ARG A 566 28.41 2.76 21.15
C ARG A 566 28.90 1.79 20.08
N ALA A 567 28.01 1.05 19.42
CA ALA A 567 28.39 0.19 18.32
C ALA A 567 29.00 0.98 17.15
N VAL A 568 28.42 2.15 16.83
CA VAL A 568 28.99 3.07 15.83
C VAL A 568 30.37 3.58 16.26
N GLU A 569 30.54 3.98 17.52
CA GLU A 569 31.82 4.46 18.05
C GLU A 569 32.90 3.37 18.03
N ILE A 570 32.55 2.16 18.49
CA ILE A 570 33.46 1.00 18.50
C ILE A 570 33.91 0.63 17.09
N MET A 571 32.99 0.65 16.11
CA MET A 571 33.35 0.44 14.71
C MET A 571 34.26 1.55 14.20
N ALA A 572 33.98 2.80 14.52
CA ALA A 572 34.82 3.94 14.13
C ALA A 572 36.24 3.88 14.75
N GLU A 573 36.40 3.28 15.92
CA GLU A 573 37.69 3.00 16.54
C GLU A 573 38.48 1.83 15.91
N GLY A 574 37.88 1.11 14.93
CA GLY A 574 38.51 0.00 14.22
C GLY A 574 38.40 -1.36 14.93
N ARG A 575 37.46 -1.51 15.86
CA ARG A 575 37.15 -2.80 16.46
C ARG A 575 36.02 -3.48 15.68
N THR A 576 36.38 -4.53 14.92
CA THR A 576 35.54 -5.14 13.89
C THR A 576 34.97 -6.50 14.26
N SER A 577 35.31 -7.03 15.46
CA SER A 577 34.88 -8.34 15.93
C SER A 577 33.43 -8.30 16.44
N VAL A 578 32.60 -9.17 15.90
CA VAL A 578 31.21 -9.38 16.34
C VAL A 578 31.14 -10.72 17.06
N VAL A 579 30.90 -10.69 18.37
CA VAL A 579 30.91 -11.89 19.21
C VAL A 579 29.51 -12.18 19.75
N ARG A 580 29.02 -13.39 19.54
CA ARG A 580 27.72 -13.87 20.03
C ARG A 580 27.83 -15.30 20.48
N LYS A 581 26.97 -15.76 21.41
CA LYS A 581 27.01 -17.10 22.04
C LYS A 581 27.30 -18.29 21.08
N ASN A 582 26.84 -18.18 19.81
CA ASN A 582 26.96 -19.27 18.82
C ASN A 582 27.54 -18.80 17.49
N THR A 583 27.93 -17.53 17.32
CA THR A 583 28.37 -17.01 16.04
C THR A 583 29.35 -15.86 16.27
N ASN A 584 30.59 -16.04 15.87
CA ASN A 584 31.61 -15.00 15.89
C ASN A 584 32.05 -14.75 14.45
N PHE A 585 32.09 -13.48 14.04
CA PHE A 585 32.60 -13.11 12.73
C PHE A 585 33.31 -11.75 12.80
N GLU A 586 34.22 -11.52 11.87
CA GLU A 586 34.83 -10.20 11.68
C GLU A 586 34.13 -9.47 10.55
N VAL A 587 33.82 -8.18 10.80
CA VAL A 587 33.14 -7.32 9.83
C VAL A 587 33.94 -7.18 8.54
N GLU A 588 35.27 -7.20 8.61
CA GLU A 588 36.18 -7.13 7.47
C GLU A 588 36.00 -8.28 6.48
N ASN A 589 35.50 -9.42 6.92
CA ASN A 589 35.25 -10.60 6.09
C ASN A 589 33.87 -10.58 5.41
N LEU A 590 33.02 -9.59 5.71
CA LEU A 590 31.70 -9.51 5.11
C LEU A 590 31.80 -9.20 3.61
N THR A 591 31.19 -10.08 2.81
CA THR A 591 31.06 -9.92 1.35
C THR A 591 29.67 -9.47 0.94
N HIS A 592 28.65 -9.73 1.77
CA HIS A 592 27.26 -9.40 1.45
C HIS A 592 26.50 -8.90 2.67
N ILE A 593 25.78 -7.79 2.50
CA ILE A 593 24.90 -7.19 3.51
C ILE A 593 23.48 -7.11 2.93
N PHE A 594 22.53 -7.74 3.59
CA PHE A 594 21.12 -7.76 3.21
C PHE A 594 20.30 -7.01 4.25
N ILE A 595 19.41 -6.13 3.80
CA ILE A 595 18.59 -5.29 4.67
C ILE A 595 17.12 -5.42 4.24
N ASP A 596 16.27 -5.93 5.12
CA ASP A 596 14.81 -5.95 4.92
C ASP A 596 14.18 -4.68 5.50
N GLU A 597 12.99 -4.31 5.01
CA GLU A 597 12.20 -3.13 5.42
C GLU A 597 13.01 -1.80 5.39
N TYR A 598 13.84 -1.60 4.37
CA TYR A 598 14.77 -0.46 4.26
C TYR A 598 14.10 0.92 4.32
N GLN A 599 12.78 1.04 4.02
CA GLN A 599 12.01 2.26 4.17
C GLN A 599 11.85 2.73 5.63
N ASP A 600 12.12 1.87 6.60
CA ASP A 600 12.03 2.21 8.03
C ASP A 600 13.39 2.64 8.63
N PHE A 601 14.38 2.97 7.81
CA PHE A 601 15.70 3.39 8.25
C PHE A 601 15.69 4.70 9.00
N SER A 602 16.41 4.74 10.13
CA SER A 602 16.73 5.95 10.88
C SER A 602 18.17 6.39 10.61
N TYR A 603 18.52 7.61 11.00
CA TYR A 603 19.90 8.08 10.92
C TYR A 603 20.88 7.16 11.67
N LEU A 604 20.47 6.63 12.78
CA LEU A 604 21.32 5.75 13.61
C LEU A 604 21.62 4.41 12.91
N PHE A 605 20.64 3.80 12.25
CA PHE A 605 20.86 2.60 11.45
C PHE A 605 21.77 2.86 10.26
N GLU A 606 21.58 4.00 9.60
CA GLU A 606 22.40 4.44 8.49
C GLU A 606 23.86 4.61 8.91
N ARG A 607 24.09 5.27 10.04
CA ARG A 607 25.45 5.45 10.59
C ARG A 607 26.13 4.13 10.92
N LEU A 608 25.40 3.17 11.50
CA LEU A 608 25.97 1.84 11.80
C LEU A 608 26.38 1.11 10.53
N ILE A 609 25.54 1.11 9.50
CA ILE A 609 25.88 0.46 8.21
C ILE A 609 27.03 1.18 7.53
N ASP A 610 27.10 2.51 7.59
CA ASP A 610 28.24 3.27 7.05
C ASP A 610 29.56 2.91 7.71
N GLU A 611 29.57 2.82 9.05
CA GLU A 611 30.79 2.42 9.76
C GLU A 611 31.18 0.97 9.44
N ILE A 612 30.23 0.03 9.40
CA ILE A 612 30.48 -1.36 8.99
C ILE A 612 31.10 -1.40 7.59
N ARG A 613 30.54 -0.68 6.62
CA ARG A 613 31.01 -0.68 5.24
C ARG A 613 32.40 -0.05 5.06
N LYS A 614 32.83 0.84 5.94
CA LYS A 614 34.21 1.33 5.90
C LYS A 614 35.23 0.23 6.11
N HIS A 615 34.86 -0.81 6.87
CA HIS A 615 35.73 -1.97 7.14
C HIS A 615 35.58 -3.08 6.09
N CYS A 616 34.48 -3.10 5.33
CA CYS A 616 34.26 -4.03 4.24
C CYS A 616 33.77 -3.30 2.96
N PRO A 617 34.57 -2.39 2.35
CA PRO A 617 34.15 -1.52 1.26
C PRO A 617 33.76 -2.28 -0.02
N ALA A 618 34.28 -3.48 -0.21
CA ALA A 618 33.96 -4.34 -1.33
C ALA A 618 32.66 -5.14 -1.16
N SER A 619 32.00 -5.02 0.01
CA SER A 619 30.78 -5.78 0.27
C SER A 619 29.62 -5.33 -0.60
N ASN A 620 28.88 -6.30 -1.10
CA ASN A 620 27.65 -6.09 -1.84
C ASN A 620 26.50 -5.74 -0.87
N VAL A 621 25.66 -4.77 -1.24
CA VAL A 621 24.52 -4.34 -0.43
C VAL A 621 23.22 -4.64 -1.17
N PHE A 622 22.30 -5.33 -0.51
CA PHE A 622 20.98 -5.65 -1.04
C PHE A 622 19.89 -5.18 -0.08
N CYS A 623 19.14 -4.17 -0.47
CA CYS A 623 18.09 -3.57 0.34
C CYS A 623 16.72 -3.83 -0.27
N VAL A 624 15.76 -4.17 0.57
CA VAL A 624 14.36 -4.37 0.16
C VAL A 624 13.45 -3.47 0.98
N GLY A 625 12.56 -2.74 0.32
CA GLY A 625 11.64 -1.85 1.00
C GLY A 625 10.42 -1.46 0.17
N ASP A 626 9.44 -0.86 0.83
CA ASP A 626 8.24 -0.32 0.25
C ASP A 626 8.00 1.09 0.80
N ASP A 627 8.35 2.10 0.02
CA ASP A 627 8.17 3.50 0.41
C ASP A 627 6.70 3.86 0.71
N TRP A 628 5.74 3.15 0.09
CA TRP A 628 4.31 3.28 0.41
C TRP A 628 3.94 2.71 1.79
N GLN A 629 4.80 1.90 2.40
CA GLN A 629 4.61 1.37 3.75
C GLN A 629 5.51 2.03 4.81
N ALA A 630 6.13 3.17 4.49
CA ALA A 630 6.92 3.96 5.42
C ALA A 630 6.01 4.74 6.38
N ILE A 631 5.68 4.13 7.50
CA ILE A 631 4.77 4.68 8.52
C ILE A 631 5.43 4.92 9.89
N ASN A 632 6.73 4.70 9.99
CA ASN A 632 7.48 4.81 11.25
C ASN A 632 8.23 6.15 11.40
N GLY A 633 7.84 7.20 10.66
CA GLY A 633 8.45 8.53 10.75
C GLY A 633 8.41 9.12 12.16
N PHE A 634 7.31 8.93 12.90
CA PHE A 634 7.19 9.34 14.31
C PHE A 634 8.23 8.67 15.21
N ALA A 635 8.73 7.50 14.84
CA ALA A 635 9.78 6.76 15.54
C ALA A 635 11.20 7.08 15.06
N GLY A 636 11.38 8.08 14.17
CA GLY A 636 12.68 8.53 13.68
C GLY A 636 13.12 7.91 12.35
N ALA A 637 12.29 7.10 11.70
CA ALA A 637 12.55 6.67 10.33
C ALA A 637 12.40 7.85 9.35
N ASP A 638 13.26 7.90 8.33
CA ASP A 638 13.22 8.95 7.31
C ASP A 638 13.43 8.33 5.92
N LEU A 639 12.48 8.54 5.03
CA LEU A 639 12.53 8.06 3.65
C LEU A 639 13.69 8.63 2.83
N LYS A 640 14.35 9.70 3.30
CA LYS A 640 15.52 10.24 2.60
C LYS A 640 16.60 9.16 2.38
N TYR A 641 16.80 8.23 3.33
CA TYR A 641 17.78 7.15 3.20
C TYR A 641 17.38 6.14 2.11
N PHE A 642 16.09 5.85 2.02
CA PHE A 642 15.55 5.02 0.95
C PHE A 642 15.68 5.71 -0.42
N ASN A 643 15.37 7.00 -0.50
CA ASN A 643 15.38 7.74 -1.76
C ASN A 643 16.78 8.06 -2.26
N SER A 644 17.74 8.30 -1.36
CA SER A 644 19.13 8.63 -1.72
C SER A 644 20.03 7.40 -1.96
N PHE A 645 19.47 6.22 -2.16
CA PHE A 645 20.24 4.99 -2.34
C PHE A 645 21.24 5.07 -3.51
N LYS A 646 20.81 5.59 -4.66
CA LYS A 646 21.66 5.73 -5.84
C LYS A 646 22.79 6.76 -5.63
N ASP A 647 22.52 7.81 -4.88
CA ASP A 647 23.51 8.85 -4.61
C ASP A 647 24.58 8.36 -3.62
N LYS A 648 24.21 7.36 -2.81
CA LYS A 648 25.07 6.81 -1.76
C LYS A 648 25.96 5.67 -2.24
N TYR A 649 25.43 4.80 -3.10
CA TYR A 649 26.10 3.57 -3.49
C TYR A 649 26.52 3.60 -4.95
N ASP A 650 27.83 3.43 -5.19
CA ASP A 650 28.36 3.22 -6.53
C ASP A 650 27.90 1.87 -7.09
N ASP A 651 27.86 1.73 -8.41
CA ASP A 651 27.35 0.53 -9.10
C ASP A 651 26.02 0.05 -8.50
N SER A 652 25.07 0.97 -8.46
CA SER A 652 23.76 0.73 -7.83
C SER A 652 22.63 0.63 -8.85
N VAL A 653 21.72 -0.32 -8.62
CA VAL A 653 20.50 -0.51 -9.41
C VAL A 653 19.26 -0.53 -8.51
N GLU A 654 18.18 0.06 -9.02
CA GLU A 654 16.86 -0.02 -8.40
C GLU A 654 15.95 -0.89 -9.25
N LEU A 655 15.44 -1.97 -8.68
CA LEU A 655 14.59 -2.93 -9.36
C LEU A 655 13.19 -2.93 -8.73
N PRO A 656 12.13 -2.90 -9.54
CA PRO A 656 10.77 -2.93 -9.03
C PRO A 656 10.29 -4.36 -8.76
N LEU A 657 9.50 -4.54 -7.69
CA LEU A 657 8.65 -5.70 -7.49
C LEU A 657 7.20 -5.23 -7.42
N ARG A 658 6.49 -5.32 -8.54
CA ARG A 658 5.14 -4.78 -8.71
C ARG A 658 4.05 -5.82 -8.52
N THR A 659 4.34 -7.10 -8.79
CA THR A 659 3.34 -8.16 -8.78
C THR A 659 2.87 -8.48 -7.37
N ASN A 660 1.60 -8.18 -7.08
CA ASN A 660 0.98 -8.45 -5.78
C ASN A 660 0.37 -9.85 -5.77
N TYR A 661 0.91 -10.74 -4.94
CA TYR A 661 0.45 -12.12 -4.75
C TYR A 661 -0.54 -12.29 -3.60
N ARG A 662 -0.76 -11.24 -2.82
CA ARG A 662 -1.61 -11.25 -1.64
C ARG A 662 -3.06 -10.99 -1.97
N SER A 663 -3.32 -9.87 -2.60
CA SER A 663 -4.66 -9.27 -2.68
C SER A 663 -5.29 -9.44 -4.05
N ASP A 664 -6.60 -9.57 -4.07
CA ASP A 664 -7.39 -9.55 -5.28
C ASP A 664 -7.35 -8.19 -5.98
N LYS A 665 -7.67 -8.20 -7.28
CA LYS A 665 -7.46 -7.07 -8.19
C LYS A 665 -8.03 -5.74 -7.69
N LEU A 666 -9.29 -5.71 -7.25
CA LEU A 666 -9.94 -4.47 -6.82
C LEU A 666 -9.25 -3.83 -5.61
N ILE A 667 -8.72 -4.64 -4.68
CA ILE A 667 -7.99 -4.14 -3.52
C ILE A 667 -6.66 -3.51 -3.94
N VAL A 668 -5.97 -4.11 -4.91
CA VAL A 668 -4.75 -3.54 -5.50
C VAL A 668 -5.04 -2.23 -6.22
N ASP A 669 -6.11 -2.18 -7.03
CA ASP A 669 -6.52 -0.97 -7.74
C ASP A 669 -6.87 0.18 -6.76
N VAL A 670 -7.55 -0.13 -5.66
CA VAL A 670 -7.86 0.82 -4.58
C VAL A 670 -6.58 1.36 -3.92
N GLY A 671 -5.62 0.49 -3.64
CA GLY A 671 -4.32 0.90 -3.09
C GLY A 671 -3.54 1.81 -4.05
N ASN A 672 -3.49 1.47 -5.33
CA ASN A 672 -2.83 2.28 -6.36
C ASN A 672 -3.50 3.66 -6.51
N ALA A 673 -4.84 3.69 -6.52
CA ALA A 673 -5.58 4.95 -6.65
C ALA A 673 -5.32 5.89 -5.46
N LEU A 674 -5.26 5.37 -4.24
CA LEU A 674 -4.91 6.18 -3.06
C LEU A 674 -3.51 6.78 -3.18
N MET A 675 -2.53 5.99 -3.62
CA MET A 675 -1.12 6.40 -3.67
C MET A 675 -0.76 7.18 -4.93
N SER A 676 -1.66 7.29 -5.91
CA SER A 676 -1.46 8.12 -7.12
C SER A 676 -1.29 9.61 -6.81
N LYS A 677 -1.64 10.06 -5.60
CA LYS A 677 -1.51 11.43 -5.10
C LYS A 677 -0.33 11.61 -4.15
N SER A 678 0.41 10.56 -3.87
CA SER A 678 1.60 10.62 -3.02
C SER A 678 2.79 11.17 -3.80
N ASP A 679 3.71 11.83 -3.10
CA ASP A 679 5.00 12.29 -3.64
C ASP A 679 5.97 11.14 -3.97
N SER A 680 5.55 9.93 -3.75
CA SER A 680 6.34 8.72 -3.93
C SER A 680 6.50 8.35 -5.41
N VAL A 681 7.73 8.14 -5.85
CA VAL A 681 8.12 7.97 -7.26
C VAL A 681 8.05 6.49 -7.73
N GLY A 682 7.75 5.56 -6.86
CA GLY A 682 7.80 4.12 -7.17
C GLY A 682 6.63 3.64 -8.05
N PRO A 683 6.83 2.52 -8.78
CA PRO A 683 5.82 1.99 -9.69
C PRO A 683 4.57 1.47 -8.96
N ALA A 684 3.42 1.52 -9.63
CA ALA A 684 2.16 0.97 -9.13
C ALA A 684 2.19 -0.57 -9.05
N SER A 685 1.41 -1.13 -8.13
CA SER A 685 1.19 -2.57 -8.00
C SER A 685 0.40 -3.15 -9.16
N ARG A 686 0.67 -4.43 -9.48
CA ARG A 686 -0.10 -5.23 -10.44
C ARG A 686 -0.61 -6.49 -9.73
N ALA A 687 -1.92 -6.71 -9.71
CA ALA A 687 -2.48 -7.91 -9.12
C ALA A 687 -2.08 -9.17 -9.91
N ASN A 688 -1.65 -10.21 -9.21
CA ASN A 688 -1.45 -11.55 -9.78
C ASN A 688 -2.76 -12.35 -9.84
N SER A 689 -3.68 -12.06 -8.91
CA SER A 689 -4.97 -12.73 -8.83
C SER A 689 -5.90 -12.31 -9.97
N ASN A 690 -6.53 -13.29 -10.63
CA ASN A 690 -7.62 -13.06 -11.59
C ASN A 690 -8.97 -12.79 -10.90
N GLN A 691 -9.05 -12.98 -9.58
CA GLN A 691 -10.25 -12.67 -8.80
C GLN A 691 -10.39 -11.17 -8.62
N THR A 692 -11.62 -10.70 -8.75
CA THR A 692 -11.91 -9.26 -8.60
C THR A 692 -11.74 -8.81 -7.16
N GLY A 693 -12.13 -9.66 -6.19
CA GLY A 693 -12.22 -9.30 -4.79
C GLY A 693 -13.45 -8.42 -4.50
N THR A 694 -13.60 -8.02 -3.24
CA THR A 694 -14.74 -7.23 -2.79
C THR A 694 -14.26 -6.04 -1.98
N VAL A 695 -14.66 -4.83 -2.37
CA VAL A 695 -14.48 -3.61 -1.58
C VAL A 695 -15.85 -2.96 -1.39
N LEU A 696 -16.26 -2.81 -0.14
CA LEU A 696 -17.57 -2.26 0.22
C LEU A 696 -17.42 -1.09 1.19
N ILE A 697 -18.18 -0.03 0.94
CA ILE A 697 -18.30 1.10 1.85
C ILE A 697 -19.52 0.89 2.73
N ALA A 698 -19.35 1.06 4.03
CA ALA A 698 -20.42 1.01 5.01
C ALA A 698 -20.60 2.42 5.60
N ASP A 699 -21.68 3.08 5.19
CA ASP A 699 -22.04 4.40 5.69
C ASP A 699 -22.80 4.26 7.01
N ILE A 700 -22.18 4.69 8.10
CA ILE A 700 -22.78 4.58 9.43
C ILE A 700 -23.99 5.50 9.61
N SER A 701 -24.08 6.61 8.88
CA SER A 701 -25.21 7.53 8.96
C SER A 701 -26.51 6.91 8.45
N LYS A 702 -26.39 5.96 7.51
CA LYS A 702 -27.53 5.21 6.95
C LYS A 702 -27.92 3.98 7.77
N PHE A 703 -27.09 3.58 8.72
CA PHE A 703 -27.38 2.42 9.55
C PHE A 703 -28.29 2.81 10.73
N ASN A 704 -29.57 2.78 10.47
CA ASN A 704 -30.57 3.21 11.46
C ASN A 704 -30.59 2.27 12.68
N VAL A 705 -30.42 2.85 13.87
CA VAL A 705 -30.50 2.16 15.16
C VAL A 705 -31.84 1.44 15.38
N THR A 706 -32.91 1.91 14.73
CA THR A 706 -34.21 1.23 14.78
C THR A 706 -34.18 -0.16 14.14
N ALA A 707 -33.26 -0.41 13.20
CA ALA A 707 -33.07 -1.71 12.56
C ALA A 707 -32.28 -2.72 13.43
N PHE A 708 -31.87 -2.33 14.63
CA PHE A 708 -31.21 -3.24 15.56
C PHE A 708 -32.19 -4.24 16.13
N SER A 709 -31.80 -5.52 16.17
CA SER A 709 -32.52 -6.52 16.93
C SER A 709 -32.41 -6.22 18.43
N SER A 710 -33.33 -6.81 19.24
CA SER A 710 -33.27 -6.70 20.70
C SER A 710 -31.94 -7.24 21.26
N GLU A 711 -31.36 -8.24 20.61
CA GLU A 711 -30.07 -8.82 20.98
C GLU A 711 -28.91 -7.86 20.67
N GLU A 712 -28.92 -7.20 19.53
CA GLU A 712 -27.92 -6.19 19.17
C GLU A 712 -27.95 -5.02 20.15
N ARG A 713 -29.14 -4.50 20.50
CA ARG A 713 -29.27 -3.42 21.48
C ARG A 713 -28.75 -3.84 22.85
N ARG A 714 -29.03 -5.06 23.28
CA ARG A 714 -28.53 -5.58 24.55
C ARG A 714 -26.99 -5.72 24.55
N LYS A 715 -26.39 -6.15 23.45
CA LYS A 715 -24.94 -6.42 23.34
C LYS A 715 -24.12 -5.21 23.02
N HIS A 716 -24.60 -4.37 22.13
CA HIS A 716 -23.86 -3.29 21.53
C HIS A 716 -24.42 -1.89 21.89
N GLY A 717 -25.48 -1.84 22.66
CA GLY A 717 -26.21 -0.58 22.93
C GLY A 717 -26.75 0.00 21.62
N ASN A 718 -26.64 1.30 21.46
CA ASN A 718 -27.04 2.02 20.23
C ASN A 718 -25.84 2.30 19.31
N ASN A 719 -24.77 1.52 19.38
CA ASN A 719 -23.59 1.77 18.58
C ASN A 719 -23.65 1.09 17.20
N PRO A 720 -23.76 1.87 16.10
CA PRO A 720 -23.87 1.31 14.77
C PRO A 720 -22.62 0.55 14.33
N ILE A 721 -21.43 1.05 14.63
CA ILE A 721 -20.16 0.41 14.22
C ILE A 721 -20.03 -0.99 14.83
N ALA A 722 -20.43 -1.14 16.11
CA ALA A 722 -20.36 -2.43 16.78
C ALA A 722 -21.34 -3.44 16.18
N ALA A 723 -22.58 -3.01 15.92
CA ALA A 723 -23.60 -3.87 15.32
C ALA A 723 -23.24 -4.26 13.89
N MET A 724 -22.80 -3.30 13.06
CA MET A 724 -22.34 -3.51 11.69
C MET A 724 -21.17 -4.49 11.65
N SER A 725 -20.17 -4.26 12.51
CA SER A 725 -18.99 -5.15 12.61
C SER A 725 -19.40 -6.56 13.02
N ALA A 726 -20.31 -6.70 13.97
CA ALA A 726 -20.80 -7.99 14.43
C ALA A 726 -21.52 -8.78 13.33
N ARG A 727 -22.35 -8.11 12.51
CA ARG A 727 -23.03 -8.75 11.37
C ARG A 727 -22.05 -9.26 10.32
N ILE A 728 -21.05 -8.44 9.95
CA ILE A 728 -20.02 -8.84 9.00
C ILE A 728 -19.18 -9.99 9.56
N LEU A 729 -18.73 -9.88 10.82
CA LEU A 729 -17.95 -10.91 11.48
C LEU A 729 -18.68 -12.24 11.49
N ARG A 730 -19.97 -12.29 11.84
CA ARG A 730 -20.76 -13.52 11.84
C ARG A 730 -20.76 -14.20 10.49
N LYS A 731 -21.08 -13.47 9.42
CA LYS A 731 -21.09 -14.01 8.04
C LYS A 731 -19.72 -14.57 7.65
N ARG A 732 -18.63 -13.86 7.99
CA ARG A 732 -17.27 -14.27 7.65
C ARG A 732 -16.79 -15.47 8.46
N ILE A 733 -17.12 -15.53 9.74
CA ILE A 733 -16.74 -16.62 10.62
C ILE A 733 -17.47 -17.91 10.24
N VAL A 734 -18.76 -17.82 9.92
CA VAL A 734 -19.52 -18.98 9.41
C VAL A 734 -18.87 -19.55 8.15
N ALA A 735 -18.31 -18.69 7.30
CA ALA A 735 -17.54 -19.10 6.14
C ALA A 735 -16.10 -19.59 6.46
N GLY A 736 -15.70 -19.66 7.74
CA GLY A 736 -14.33 -20.07 8.16
C GLY A 736 -13.24 -19.06 7.81
N LYS A 737 -13.59 -17.81 7.54
CA LYS A 737 -12.67 -16.78 7.04
C LYS A 737 -12.13 -15.90 8.15
N LYS A 738 -10.80 -15.77 8.20
CA LYS A 738 -10.12 -14.86 9.13
C LYS A 738 -10.51 -13.42 8.81
N THR A 739 -10.91 -12.66 9.85
CA THR A 739 -11.30 -11.25 9.71
C THR A 739 -10.62 -10.41 10.76
N VAL A 740 -10.00 -9.30 10.36
CA VAL A 740 -9.40 -8.33 11.26
C VAL A 740 -10.17 -7.02 11.21
N MET A 741 -10.37 -6.43 12.38
CA MET A 741 -10.82 -5.04 12.50
C MET A 741 -9.61 -4.15 12.72
N LEU A 742 -9.47 -3.13 11.90
CA LEU A 742 -8.40 -2.15 11.98
C LEU A 742 -8.94 -0.78 12.37
N SER A 743 -8.22 -0.11 13.26
CA SER A 743 -8.47 1.27 13.65
C SER A 743 -7.20 2.12 13.59
N ARG A 744 -7.37 3.43 13.49
CA ARG A 744 -6.25 4.37 13.50
C ARG A 744 -5.59 4.45 14.89
N THR A 745 -6.38 4.48 15.96
CA THR A 745 -5.88 4.59 17.34
C THR A 745 -6.67 3.67 18.29
N LYS A 746 -6.06 3.33 19.44
CA LYS A 746 -6.75 2.58 20.49
C LYS A 746 -7.77 3.45 21.24
N ASP A 747 -7.42 4.72 21.46
CA ASP A 747 -8.12 5.60 22.40
C ASP A 747 -9.22 6.42 21.70
N ARG A 748 -9.25 6.41 20.37
CA ARG A 748 -10.23 7.12 19.54
C ARG A 748 -11.21 6.21 18.82
N LEU A 749 -11.25 4.94 19.20
CA LEU A 749 -12.31 4.09 18.70
C LEU A 749 -13.64 4.68 19.15
N PRO A 750 -14.64 4.83 18.25
CA PRO A 750 -15.96 5.29 18.65
C PRO A 750 -16.46 4.46 19.81
N LYS A 751 -17.06 5.11 20.81
CA LYS A 751 -17.78 4.35 21.84
C LYS A 751 -18.60 3.26 21.14
N PRO A 752 -18.42 2.04 21.36
CA PRO A 752 -18.15 1.18 22.48
C PRO A 752 -16.74 0.58 22.51
N PHE A 753 -15.79 1.11 21.78
CA PHE A 753 -14.44 0.56 21.67
C PHE A 753 -13.39 1.38 22.44
N THR A 754 -13.81 2.43 23.16
CA THR A 754 -12.91 3.37 23.88
C THR A 754 -12.78 3.03 25.36
N GLY A 755 -11.63 3.27 25.89
CA GLY A 755 -11.33 3.29 27.32
C GLY A 755 -11.25 1.90 27.93
N SER A 756 -11.65 1.79 29.18
CA SER A 756 -11.85 0.52 29.91
C SER A 756 -12.54 -0.58 29.07
N GLU A 757 -12.79 -0.31 27.90
CA GLU A 757 -13.58 -0.77 26.78
C GLU A 757 -12.82 -1.39 25.64
N ASN A 758 -11.54 -1.50 25.63
CA ASN A 758 -10.95 -2.72 25.19
C ASN A 758 -11.84 -3.90 25.63
N THR A 759 -12.68 -3.63 26.62
CA THR A 759 -13.74 -4.49 27.10
C THR A 759 -14.82 -4.76 26.06
N GLN A 760 -15.25 -3.82 25.22
CA GLN A 760 -16.35 -4.10 24.28
C GLN A 760 -15.85 -4.76 23.00
N LEU A 761 -14.67 -4.36 22.47
CA LEU A 761 -14.02 -5.13 21.43
C LEU A 761 -13.64 -6.51 21.95
N ASN A 762 -13.13 -6.60 23.18
CA ASN A 762 -12.86 -7.86 23.85
C ASN A 762 -14.15 -8.60 24.20
N ASN A 763 -15.26 -7.92 24.48
CA ASN A 763 -16.56 -8.54 24.68
C ASN A 763 -17.16 -8.99 23.35
N LEU A 764 -17.04 -8.23 22.28
CA LEU A 764 -17.36 -8.68 20.92
C LEU A 764 -16.51 -9.90 20.56
N ARG A 765 -15.22 -9.84 20.79
CA ARG A 765 -14.28 -10.96 20.59
C ARG A 765 -14.65 -12.15 21.48
N LYS A 766 -14.91 -11.95 22.76
CA LYS A 766 -15.30 -13.02 23.70
C LYS A 766 -16.68 -13.60 23.38
N HIS A 767 -17.62 -12.77 22.98
CA HIS A 767 -18.96 -13.21 22.65
C HIS A 767 -18.98 -14.03 21.37
N GLU A 768 -18.38 -13.51 20.29
CA GLU A 768 -18.25 -14.22 19.02
C GLU A 768 -17.32 -15.45 19.15
N ARG A 769 -16.28 -15.38 19.98
CA ARG A 769 -15.43 -16.53 20.34
C ARG A 769 -16.16 -17.60 21.12
N ARG A 770 -17.08 -17.24 22.06
CA ARG A 770 -17.90 -18.22 22.78
C ARG A 770 -18.80 -19.00 21.84
N LEU A 771 -19.24 -18.37 20.76
CA LEU A 771 -20.14 -18.98 19.79
C LEU A 771 -19.41 -19.94 18.83
N LEU A 772 -18.16 -19.68 18.52
CA LEU A 772 -17.47 -20.35 17.41
C LEU A 772 -16.17 -21.06 17.80
N LYS A 773 -15.68 -20.86 19.03
CA LYS A 773 -14.41 -21.41 19.56
C LYS A 773 -13.19 -21.46 18.63
N ASN A 774 -13.19 -20.73 17.54
CA ASN A 774 -12.02 -20.60 16.69
C ASN A 774 -11.35 -19.26 17.02
N GLU A 775 -10.54 -19.25 18.07
CA GLU A 775 -9.95 -18.05 18.69
C GLU A 775 -9.09 -17.22 17.73
N LYS A 776 -8.70 -17.81 16.60
CA LYS A 776 -7.79 -17.21 15.61
C LYS A 776 -8.49 -16.51 14.45
N LEU A 777 -9.82 -16.63 14.30
CA LEU A 777 -10.54 -16.08 13.15
C LEU A 777 -10.92 -14.60 13.30
N ILE A 778 -10.89 -14.05 14.52
CA ILE A 778 -11.21 -12.63 14.77
C ILE A 778 -10.03 -11.96 15.44
N GLU A 779 -9.54 -10.93 14.79
CA GLU A 779 -8.48 -10.08 15.33
C GLU A 779 -8.91 -8.62 15.34
N ALA A 780 -8.30 -7.82 16.20
CA ALA A 780 -8.49 -6.37 16.23
C ALA A 780 -7.20 -5.70 16.65
N PHE A 781 -6.75 -4.78 15.82
CA PHE A 781 -5.47 -4.08 15.99
C PHE A 781 -5.58 -2.64 15.51
N THR A 782 -4.65 -1.82 15.96
CA THR A 782 -4.39 -0.57 15.23
C THR A 782 -3.68 -0.89 13.92
N THR A 783 -3.88 -0.06 12.91
CA THR A 783 -3.23 -0.21 11.61
C THR A 783 -1.71 -0.34 11.73
N HIS A 784 -1.08 0.46 12.59
CA HIS A 784 0.37 0.37 12.84
C HIS A 784 0.81 -1.01 13.32
N LYS A 785 0.08 -1.61 14.27
CA LYS A 785 0.42 -2.94 14.81
C LYS A 785 0.14 -4.09 13.83
N TYR A 786 -0.66 -3.84 12.81
CA TYR A 786 -0.98 -4.84 11.80
C TYR A 786 -0.12 -4.74 10.54
N LYS A 787 0.87 -3.83 10.51
CA LYS A 787 1.88 -3.80 9.45
C LYS A 787 2.60 -5.16 9.36
N GLY A 788 2.84 -5.64 8.15
CA GLY A 788 3.46 -6.95 7.91
C GLY A 788 2.50 -8.15 7.93
N LEU A 789 1.29 -8.01 8.51
CA LEU A 789 0.28 -9.08 8.58
C LEU A 789 -0.77 -8.96 7.46
N GLU A 790 -1.63 -10.00 7.34
CA GLU A 790 -2.71 -10.05 6.36
C GLU A 790 -3.91 -10.85 6.89
N SER A 791 -5.08 -10.66 6.29
CA SER A 791 -6.30 -11.37 6.65
C SER A 791 -7.20 -11.57 5.43
N ASP A 792 -7.96 -12.66 5.38
CA ASP A 792 -8.97 -12.89 4.34
C ASP A 792 -9.89 -11.68 4.16
N SER A 793 -10.33 -11.11 5.28
CA SER A 793 -11.21 -9.95 5.31
C SER A 793 -10.70 -8.89 6.29
N VAL A 794 -10.81 -7.63 5.91
CA VAL A 794 -10.45 -6.48 6.74
C VAL A 794 -11.64 -5.56 6.89
N ILE A 795 -11.90 -5.09 8.10
CA ILE A 795 -12.86 -4.04 8.40
C ILE A 795 -12.09 -2.84 8.93
N ILE A 796 -12.05 -1.75 8.17
CA ILE A 796 -11.54 -0.45 8.64
C ILE A 796 -12.72 0.27 9.27
N ILE A 797 -12.66 0.50 10.59
CA ILE A 797 -13.83 0.96 11.36
C ILE A 797 -13.95 2.49 11.46
N ASP A 798 -12.96 3.25 11.01
CA ASP A 798 -12.81 4.67 11.30
C ASP A 798 -12.25 5.48 10.13
N ALA A 799 -12.69 5.20 8.89
CA ALA A 799 -12.32 6.00 7.73
C ALA A 799 -13.10 7.33 7.71
N PHE A 800 -12.97 8.11 8.80
CA PHE A 800 -13.61 9.41 9.01
C PHE A 800 -12.58 10.53 8.97
N GLU A 801 -13.07 11.76 8.85
CA GLU A 801 -12.25 12.94 9.14
C GLU A 801 -11.69 12.86 10.57
N SER A 802 -10.58 13.49 10.85
CA SER A 802 -9.83 13.46 12.13
C SER A 802 -9.24 12.09 12.53
N TYR A 803 -9.42 11.04 11.72
CA TYR A 803 -8.78 9.73 11.88
C TYR A 803 -7.82 9.43 10.73
N TYR A 804 -8.22 9.68 9.48
CA TYR A 804 -7.37 9.58 8.30
C TYR A 804 -7.53 10.82 7.42
N PRO A 805 -6.63 11.82 7.51
CA PRO A 805 -5.46 11.92 8.39
C PRO A 805 -5.78 12.31 9.84
N LEU A 806 -4.88 11.92 10.76
CA LEU A 806 -4.88 12.37 12.14
C LEU A 806 -3.65 13.25 12.40
N ILE A 807 -3.85 14.56 12.53
CA ILE A 807 -2.79 15.49 12.84
C ILE A 807 -2.86 15.84 14.33
N HIS A 808 -1.85 15.39 15.10
CA HIS A 808 -1.80 15.68 16.53
C HIS A 808 -1.01 16.99 16.78
N PRO A 809 -1.53 17.95 17.57
CA PRO A 809 -0.88 19.24 17.79
C PRO A 809 0.57 19.16 18.31
N THR A 810 0.95 18.04 18.90
CA THR A 810 2.33 17.83 19.37
C THR A 810 3.39 17.88 18.25
N TRP A 811 3.00 17.83 16.97
CA TRP A 811 3.93 17.93 15.85
C TRP A 811 4.79 19.20 15.94
N ILE A 812 4.26 20.27 16.47
CA ILE A 812 4.97 21.53 16.64
C ILE A 812 6.27 21.38 17.42
N PHE A 813 6.29 20.52 18.43
CA PHE A 813 7.45 20.24 19.26
C PHE A 813 8.52 19.39 18.57
N PHE A 814 8.20 18.82 17.41
CA PHE A 814 9.10 17.97 16.61
C PHE A 814 9.56 18.64 15.31
N ARG A 815 9.14 19.89 15.04
CA ARG A 815 9.60 20.67 13.87
C ARG A 815 11.10 20.79 13.79
N ILE A 816 11.77 20.86 14.92
CA ILE A 816 13.23 20.88 15.02
C ILE A 816 13.90 19.68 14.35
N PHE A 817 13.21 18.54 14.26
CA PHE A 817 13.66 17.33 13.55
C PHE A 817 13.21 17.29 12.09
N GLY A 818 12.62 18.37 11.58
CA GLY A 818 12.14 18.50 10.22
C GLY A 818 10.73 17.94 9.97
N ASP A 819 9.92 17.77 11.04
CA ASP A 819 8.52 17.42 10.89
C ASP A 819 7.74 18.61 10.32
N SER A 820 6.83 18.33 9.37
CA SER A 820 5.91 19.31 8.79
C SER A 820 4.53 18.67 8.59
N ILE A 821 3.52 19.50 8.39
CA ILE A 821 2.16 19.02 8.15
C ILE A 821 2.09 18.14 6.90
N ASP A 822 2.75 18.55 5.81
CA ASP A 822 2.77 17.79 4.57
C ASP A 822 3.35 16.38 4.77
N LYS A 823 4.48 16.29 5.49
CA LYS A 823 5.07 14.98 5.83
C LYS A 823 4.14 14.13 6.69
N LEU A 824 3.41 14.75 7.62
CA LEU A 824 2.45 14.05 8.46
C LEU A 824 1.26 13.54 7.63
N VAL A 825 0.71 14.37 6.75
CA VAL A 825 -0.39 13.98 5.86
C VAL A 825 0.04 12.84 4.95
N GLU A 826 1.26 12.91 4.38
CA GLU A 826 1.80 11.82 3.57
C GLU A 826 2.03 10.54 4.39
N ALA A 827 2.51 10.63 5.61
CA ALA A 827 2.64 9.47 6.50
C ALA A 827 1.27 8.85 6.81
N GLU A 828 0.24 9.67 7.04
CA GLU A 828 -1.13 9.21 7.26
C GLU A 828 -1.76 8.58 6.00
N ARG A 829 -1.45 9.09 4.80
CA ARG A 829 -1.84 8.48 3.52
C ARG A 829 -1.23 7.08 3.38
N ARG A 830 0.05 6.92 3.67
CA ARG A 830 0.72 5.61 3.70
C ARG A 830 0.12 4.68 4.75
N LEU A 831 -0.25 5.22 5.91
CA LEU A 831 -0.91 4.42 6.94
C LEU A 831 -2.29 3.92 6.48
N PHE A 832 -3.05 4.77 5.80
CA PHE A 832 -4.34 4.35 5.22
C PHE A 832 -4.13 3.32 4.11
N TYR A 833 -3.11 3.48 3.26
CA TYR A 833 -2.68 2.47 2.28
C TYR A 833 -2.35 1.13 2.96
N VAL A 834 -1.60 1.16 4.06
CA VAL A 834 -1.31 -0.06 4.83
C VAL A 834 -2.61 -0.71 5.29
N ALA A 835 -3.59 0.04 5.80
CA ALA A 835 -4.88 -0.51 6.23
C ALA A 835 -5.64 -1.19 5.07
N LEU A 836 -5.74 -0.53 3.91
CA LEU A 836 -6.42 -1.05 2.72
C LEU A 836 -5.79 -2.35 2.20
N THR A 837 -4.46 -2.41 2.17
CA THR A 837 -3.68 -3.52 1.59
C THR A 837 -3.45 -4.70 2.53
N ARG A 838 -4.08 -4.73 3.71
CA ARG A 838 -4.06 -5.92 4.60
C ARG A 838 -5.08 -6.97 4.19
N ALA A 839 -6.07 -6.61 3.38
CA ALA A 839 -7.10 -7.52 2.91
C ALA A 839 -6.58 -8.42 1.77
N VAL A 840 -6.94 -9.69 1.81
CA VAL A 840 -6.71 -10.63 0.70
C VAL A 840 -7.89 -10.60 -0.26
N HIS A 841 -9.12 -10.82 0.23
CA HIS A 841 -10.32 -10.99 -0.59
C HIS A 841 -11.40 -9.94 -0.36
N ASN A 842 -11.56 -9.47 0.90
CA ASN A 842 -12.67 -8.58 1.24
C ASN A 842 -12.21 -7.42 2.08
N LEU A 843 -12.59 -6.23 1.67
CA LEU A 843 -12.32 -4.99 2.36
C LEU A 843 -13.63 -4.26 2.65
N PHE A 844 -13.90 -3.97 3.91
CA PHE A 844 -15.04 -3.19 4.38
C PHE A 844 -14.52 -1.88 4.96
N ILE A 845 -14.98 -0.75 4.44
CA ILE A 845 -14.55 0.58 4.86
C ILE A 845 -15.74 1.28 5.50
N PHE A 846 -15.70 1.46 6.82
CA PHE A 846 -16.72 2.19 7.54
C PHE A 846 -16.42 3.68 7.48
N THR A 847 -17.40 4.44 7.08
CA THR A 847 -17.32 5.89 6.98
C THR A 847 -18.64 6.53 7.39
N ASP A 848 -18.61 7.81 7.67
CA ASP A 848 -19.77 8.68 7.78
C ASP A 848 -19.76 9.62 6.57
N LYS A 849 -20.80 9.56 5.74
CA LYS A 849 -20.85 10.41 4.53
C LYS A 849 -20.93 11.89 4.83
N SER A 850 -21.42 12.27 6.00
CA SER A 850 -21.37 13.68 6.44
C SER A 850 -19.94 14.13 6.79
N LYS A 851 -19.09 13.19 7.25
CA LYS A 851 -17.73 13.46 7.74
C LYS A 851 -16.71 12.40 7.26
N PRO A 852 -16.63 12.15 5.94
CA PRO A 852 -15.76 11.12 5.43
C PRO A 852 -14.28 11.53 5.53
N SER A 853 -13.39 10.54 5.61
CA SER A 853 -11.96 10.78 5.46
C SER A 853 -11.69 11.50 4.13
N PRO A 854 -10.89 12.59 4.11
CA PRO A 854 -10.47 13.26 2.90
C PRO A 854 -9.80 12.28 1.91
N PHE A 855 -9.02 11.33 2.41
CA PHE A 855 -8.39 10.30 1.59
C PHE A 855 -9.41 9.38 0.92
N LEU A 856 -10.49 9.04 1.61
CA LEU A 856 -11.57 8.23 1.04
C LEU A 856 -12.32 8.98 -0.05
N VAL A 857 -12.58 10.29 0.14
CA VAL A 857 -13.22 11.14 -0.87
C VAL A 857 -12.37 11.22 -2.14
N GLU A 858 -11.08 11.50 -2.00
CA GLU A 858 -10.13 11.52 -3.12
C GLU A 858 -10.09 10.18 -3.84
N LEU A 859 -9.97 9.10 -3.08
CA LEU A 859 -9.94 7.73 -3.59
C LEU A 859 -11.17 7.39 -4.44
N ILE A 860 -12.37 7.67 -3.94
CA ILE A 860 -13.63 7.41 -4.66
C ILE A 860 -13.68 8.23 -5.96
N LYS A 861 -13.25 9.50 -5.92
CA LYS A 861 -13.21 10.37 -7.09
C LYS A 861 -12.26 9.84 -8.17
N ASP A 862 -11.08 9.38 -7.77
CA ASP A 862 -10.07 8.88 -8.71
C ASP A 862 -10.44 7.50 -9.27
N LEU A 863 -11.02 6.62 -8.48
CA LEU A 863 -11.56 5.33 -8.95
C LEU A 863 -12.70 5.53 -9.97
N LYS A 864 -13.59 6.50 -9.74
CA LYS A 864 -14.66 6.84 -10.71
C LYS A 864 -14.07 7.30 -12.05
N LYS A 865 -12.98 8.09 -12.05
CA LYS A 865 -12.29 8.47 -13.30
C LYS A 865 -11.75 7.24 -14.04
N GLN A 866 -11.31 6.21 -13.33
CA GLN A 866 -10.84 4.94 -13.87
C GLN A 866 -11.99 3.99 -14.22
N ARG A 867 -13.25 4.40 -14.10
CA ARG A 867 -14.46 3.59 -14.28
C ARG A 867 -14.58 2.42 -13.32
N ILE A 868 -13.96 2.52 -12.14
CA ILE A 868 -14.07 1.57 -11.05
C ILE A 868 -15.07 2.12 -10.04
N ILE A 869 -16.13 1.35 -9.76
CA ILE A 869 -17.18 1.73 -8.81
C ILE A 869 -17.08 0.85 -7.58
N ILE A 870 -16.82 1.45 -6.42
CA ILE A 870 -16.96 0.79 -5.13
C ILE A 870 -18.43 0.85 -4.72
N LYS A 871 -18.98 -0.30 -4.36
CA LYS A 871 -20.38 -0.42 -3.93
C LYS A 871 -20.54 -0.10 -2.45
N GLU A 872 -21.69 0.41 -2.07
CA GLU A 872 -22.11 0.43 -0.68
C GLU A 872 -22.53 -0.98 -0.25
N ILE A 873 -22.40 -1.26 1.05
CA ILE A 873 -22.83 -2.53 1.62
C ILE A 873 -24.36 -2.61 1.61
N GLU A 874 -24.87 -3.73 1.14
CA GLU A 874 -26.29 -4.07 1.27
C GLU A 874 -26.52 -4.80 2.57
N TRP A 875 -27.22 -4.16 3.52
CA TRP A 875 -27.44 -4.75 4.85
C TRP A 875 -28.38 -5.95 4.85
N SER A 876 -29.15 -6.15 3.79
CA SER A 876 -29.89 -7.39 3.53
C SER A 876 -28.98 -8.60 3.41
N ASP A 877 -27.75 -8.41 2.92
CA ASP A 877 -26.74 -9.46 2.83
C ASP A 877 -26.10 -9.79 4.20
N TYR A 878 -26.30 -8.91 5.19
CA TYR A 878 -25.78 -9.02 6.55
C TYR A 878 -26.91 -8.80 7.57
N PRO A 879 -27.89 -9.69 7.63
CA PRO A 879 -29.08 -9.53 8.47
C PRO A 879 -28.74 -9.45 9.95
N ALA A 880 -29.60 -8.78 10.70
CA ALA A 880 -29.53 -8.78 12.16
C ALA A 880 -29.73 -10.21 12.67
N PRO A 881 -29.07 -10.59 13.79
CA PRO A 881 -29.38 -11.84 14.45
C PRO A 881 -30.82 -11.80 14.92
N ILE A 882 -31.56 -12.85 14.62
CA ILE A 882 -32.95 -13.01 15.11
C ILE A 882 -32.88 -13.43 16.59
N ASP A 883 -33.69 -12.80 17.42
CA ASP A 883 -33.75 -13.13 18.83
C ASP A 883 -34.19 -14.60 19.01
N GLY A 884 -33.33 -15.40 19.63
CA GLY A 884 -33.61 -16.82 19.88
C GLY A 884 -33.06 -17.77 18.81
N GLU A 885 -32.35 -17.32 17.79
CA GLU A 885 -31.70 -18.23 16.84
C GLU A 885 -30.36 -18.73 17.37
N GLY A 886 -30.31 -19.98 17.50
CA GLY A 886 -29.16 -20.79 17.85
C GLY A 886 -29.59 -22.22 18.02
N TYR A 887 -28.70 -23.15 17.88
CA TYR A 887 -28.92 -24.53 18.18
C TYR A 887 -27.79 -25.06 19.07
N THR A 888 -28.16 -26.04 19.90
CA THR A 888 -27.18 -26.72 20.75
C THR A 888 -26.97 -28.13 20.24
N ILE A 889 -25.73 -28.44 19.89
CA ILE A 889 -25.33 -29.80 19.53
C ILE A 889 -24.89 -30.50 20.82
N ILE A 890 -25.55 -31.60 21.11
CA ILE A 890 -25.26 -32.46 22.24
C ILE A 890 -24.75 -33.79 21.69
N VAL A 891 -23.56 -34.19 22.12
CA VAL A 891 -22.90 -35.42 21.67
C VAL A 891 -22.74 -36.35 22.88
N SER A 892 -23.30 -37.55 22.78
CA SER A 892 -23.27 -38.59 23.84
C SER A 892 -23.04 -39.95 23.21
N ASN A 893 -22.85 -40.97 24.02
CA ASN A 893 -22.79 -42.34 23.53
C ASN A 893 -24.19 -42.83 23.12
N SER A 894 -24.31 -43.47 21.95
CA SER A 894 -25.57 -44.07 21.49
C SER A 894 -26.04 -45.18 22.43
N ASN A 895 -25.11 -45.94 23.00
CA ASN A 895 -25.40 -46.93 24.03
C ASN A 895 -24.74 -46.48 25.34
N PRO A 896 -25.52 -46.15 26.41
CA PRO A 896 -24.99 -45.75 27.71
C PRO A 896 -24.04 -46.76 28.36
N SER A 897 -24.14 -48.05 27.98
CA SER A 897 -23.28 -49.12 28.48
C SER A 897 -21.89 -49.16 27.77
N ARG A 898 -21.72 -48.45 26.63
CA ARG A 898 -20.42 -48.29 25.97
C ARG A 898 -19.75 -47.03 26.49
N THR A 899 -18.67 -47.20 27.18
CA THR A 899 -17.93 -46.11 27.83
C THR A 899 -16.97 -45.35 26.90
N ASN A 900 -16.70 -45.90 25.69
CA ASN A 900 -15.55 -45.45 24.94
C ASN A 900 -15.83 -44.57 23.69
N SER A 901 -17.02 -44.57 23.10
CA SER A 901 -17.30 -43.89 21.83
C SER A 901 -17.03 -42.39 21.85
N THR A 902 -17.51 -41.63 22.84
CA THR A 902 -17.21 -40.20 23.00
C THR A 902 -15.85 -39.96 23.68
N TYR A 903 -15.38 -40.96 24.42
CA TYR A 903 -14.08 -40.87 25.07
C TYR A 903 -12.93 -40.93 24.03
N ASP A 904 -13.08 -41.75 23.01
CA ASP A 904 -12.07 -41.93 21.96
C ASP A 904 -11.87 -40.63 21.18
N ILE A 905 -12.94 -39.91 20.88
CA ILE A 905 -12.89 -38.62 20.14
C ILE A 905 -12.86 -37.38 21.04
N ARG A 906 -12.65 -37.53 22.35
CA ARG A 906 -12.70 -36.43 23.31
C ARG A 906 -11.75 -35.30 23.02
N GLY A 907 -10.55 -35.61 22.48
CA GLY A 907 -9.57 -34.62 22.09
C GLY A 907 -10.04 -33.75 20.94
N ILE A 908 -10.62 -34.40 19.91
CA ILE A 908 -11.17 -33.72 18.72
C ILE A 908 -12.42 -32.91 19.09
N LEU A 909 -13.32 -33.46 19.93
CA LEU A 909 -14.49 -32.73 20.43
C LEU A 909 -14.05 -31.47 21.20
N LYS A 910 -13.06 -31.59 22.08
CA LYS A 910 -12.52 -30.46 22.83
C LYS A 910 -11.90 -29.41 21.90
N ALA A 911 -11.12 -29.85 20.93
CA ALA A 911 -10.55 -28.99 19.88
C ALA A 911 -11.63 -28.35 19.02
N SER A 912 -12.70 -29.07 18.71
CA SER A 912 -13.86 -28.58 17.95
C SER A 912 -14.81 -27.70 18.79
N GLY A 913 -14.50 -27.47 20.05
CA GLY A 913 -15.21 -26.51 20.88
C GLY A 913 -16.35 -27.06 21.73
N PHE A 914 -16.47 -28.33 21.86
CA PHE A 914 -17.42 -28.93 22.81
C PHE A 914 -16.93 -28.85 24.26
N ARG A 915 -17.87 -28.72 25.19
CA ARG A 915 -17.62 -28.80 26.64
C ARG A 915 -18.29 -30.07 27.19
N TYR A 916 -17.55 -30.76 28.04
CA TYR A 916 -18.09 -31.95 28.72
C TYR A 916 -18.96 -31.53 29.90
N ASN A 917 -20.16 -32.06 29.92
CA ASN A 917 -21.10 -31.98 31.07
C ASN A 917 -21.10 -33.33 31.82
N GLY A 918 -20.43 -33.34 32.98
CA GLY A 918 -20.28 -34.58 33.76
C GLY A 918 -21.59 -35.13 34.30
N ASN A 919 -22.57 -34.28 34.59
CA ASN A 919 -23.90 -34.71 35.11
C ASN A 919 -24.71 -35.41 34.02
N GLU A 920 -24.65 -34.93 32.80
CA GLU A 920 -25.39 -35.49 31.66
C GLU A 920 -24.55 -36.49 30.84
N ARG A 921 -23.27 -36.69 31.19
CA ARG A 921 -22.31 -37.51 30.44
C ARG A 921 -22.31 -37.21 28.94
N SER A 922 -22.40 -35.95 28.61
CA SER A 922 -22.51 -35.47 27.23
C SER A 922 -21.54 -34.33 26.96
N TRP A 923 -21.18 -34.15 25.68
CA TRP A 923 -20.45 -33.02 25.19
C TRP A 923 -21.42 -32.02 24.55
N THR A 924 -21.36 -30.77 24.90
CA THR A 924 -22.31 -29.76 24.43
C THR A 924 -21.55 -28.63 23.73
N LYS A 925 -22.12 -28.17 22.62
CA LYS A 925 -21.67 -27.00 21.89
C LYS A 925 -22.88 -26.20 21.42
N THR A 926 -22.97 -24.94 21.83
CA THR A 926 -23.97 -24.01 21.32
C THR A 926 -23.43 -23.33 20.08
N VAL A 927 -24.18 -23.39 18.99
CA VAL A 927 -23.86 -22.76 17.71
C VAL A 927 -24.92 -21.70 17.45
N VAL A 928 -24.46 -20.49 17.08
CA VAL A 928 -25.34 -19.43 16.61
C VAL A 928 -25.31 -19.45 15.09
N GLY A 929 -26.47 -19.49 14.46
CA GLY A 929 -26.57 -19.51 13.00
C GLY A 929 -28.03 -19.67 12.58
N GLU A 930 -28.36 -19.21 11.41
CA GLU A 930 -29.71 -19.15 10.86
C GLU A 930 -30.29 -20.54 10.62
N HIS A 931 -29.49 -21.51 10.25
CA HIS A 931 -29.93 -22.88 10.01
C HIS A 931 -28.87 -23.92 10.39
N PHE A 932 -29.33 -25.01 10.96
CA PHE A 932 -28.48 -26.19 11.14
C PHE A 932 -28.22 -26.83 9.78
N ASP A 933 -26.95 -26.94 9.42
CA ASP A 933 -26.51 -27.56 8.19
C ASP A 933 -25.89 -28.93 8.45
N LEU A 934 -26.62 -29.98 7.99
CA LEU A 934 -26.21 -31.37 8.14
C LEU A 934 -24.94 -31.70 7.37
N ASP A 935 -24.70 -31.06 6.22
CA ASP A 935 -23.52 -31.33 5.40
C ASP A 935 -22.27 -30.73 6.04
N VAL A 936 -22.42 -29.59 6.69
CA VAL A 936 -21.34 -29.02 7.51
C VAL A 936 -21.03 -29.98 8.68
N LEU A 937 -22.04 -30.51 9.33
CA LEU A 937 -21.86 -31.48 10.44
C LEU A 937 -21.16 -32.75 9.95
N ARG A 938 -21.60 -33.32 8.82
CA ARG A 938 -21.03 -34.54 8.21
C ARG A 938 -19.56 -34.39 7.88
N ASN A 939 -19.14 -33.20 7.51
CA ASN A 939 -17.75 -32.93 7.11
C ASN A 939 -16.82 -32.62 8.26
N THR A 940 -17.32 -32.52 9.50
CA THR A 940 -16.44 -32.28 10.67
C THR A 940 -15.57 -33.51 10.96
N GLU A 941 -14.32 -33.25 11.37
CA GLU A 941 -13.35 -34.29 11.71
C GLU A 941 -13.88 -35.23 12.81
N TRP A 942 -14.48 -34.67 13.86
CA TRP A 942 -14.98 -35.46 14.97
C TRP A 942 -16.15 -36.40 14.56
N VAL A 943 -16.94 -36.07 13.54
CA VAL A 943 -17.96 -36.96 12.98
C VAL A 943 -17.33 -38.09 12.20
N LYS A 944 -16.32 -37.76 11.37
CA LYS A 944 -15.60 -38.77 10.56
C LYS A 944 -14.85 -39.81 11.40
N GLU A 945 -14.42 -39.42 12.60
CA GLU A 945 -13.71 -40.30 13.54
C GLU A 945 -14.63 -40.93 14.58
N SER A 946 -15.97 -40.68 14.51
CA SER A 946 -16.88 -41.17 15.50
C SER A 946 -17.57 -42.50 15.11
N ASP A 947 -17.76 -43.37 16.08
CA ASP A 947 -18.56 -44.59 15.95
C ASP A 947 -19.43 -44.78 17.21
N GLY A 948 -20.70 -45.09 17.02
CA GLY A 948 -21.63 -45.32 18.13
C GLY A 948 -21.92 -44.08 18.96
N VAL A 949 -21.90 -42.91 18.35
CA VAL A 949 -22.17 -41.62 19.01
C VAL A 949 -23.57 -41.14 18.62
N LYS A 950 -24.31 -40.66 19.60
CA LYS A 950 -25.59 -40.00 19.43
C LYS A 950 -25.39 -38.49 19.39
N ILE A 951 -25.93 -37.84 18.38
CA ILE A 951 -25.90 -36.39 18.18
C ILE A 951 -27.33 -35.86 18.28
N VAL A 952 -27.60 -34.98 19.22
CA VAL A 952 -28.88 -34.30 19.36
C VAL A 952 -28.69 -32.83 19.10
N VAL A 953 -29.47 -32.27 18.17
CA VAL A 953 -29.49 -30.84 17.88
C VAL A 953 -30.78 -30.25 18.45
N LYS A 954 -30.63 -29.36 19.43
CA LYS A 954 -31.73 -28.62 20.05
C LYS A 954 -31.82 -27.21 19.50
N ASN A 955 -33.04 -26.70 19.29
CA ASN A 955 -33.27 -25.31 18.93
C ASN A 955 -32.98 -24.36 20.10
N ALA A 956 -33.15 -23.06 19.88
CA ALA A 956 -32.95 -22.04 20.92
C ALA A 956 -33.92 -22.16 22.10
N GLN A 957 -35.09 -22.78 21.91
CA GLN A 957 -36.08 -23.02 22.90
C GLN A 957 -35.79 -24.29 23.73
N GLY A 958 -34.77 -25.07 23.35
CA GLY A 958 -34.38 -26.29 24.02
C GLY A 958 -35.06 -27.55 23.49
N ASP A 959 -35.93 -27.44 22.48
CA ASP A 959 -36.58 -28.57 21.84
C ASP A 959 -35.61 -29.31 20.90
N THR A 960 -35.75 -30.65 20.84
CA THR A 960 -34.97 -31.47 19.92
C THR A 960 -35.45 -31.27 18.49
N ALA A 961 -34.60 -30.65 17.68
CA ALA A 961 -34.84 -30.42 16.26
C ALA A 961 -34.40 -31.61 15.40
N TYR A 962 -33.25 -32.21 15.72
CA TYR A 962 -32.68 -33.33 14.99
C TYR A 962 -31.99 -34.30 15.94
N GLU A 963 -32.01 -35.57 15.61
CA GLU A 963 -31.28 -36.63 16.30
C GLU A 963 -30.63 -37.54 15.28
N TYR A 964 -29.33 -37.77 15.43
CA TYR A 964 -28.50 -38.56 14.53
C TYR A 964 -27.66 -39.54 15.35
N HIS A 965 -27.26 -40.63 14.71
CA HIS A 965 -26.30 -41.58 15.25
C HIS A 965 -25.14 -41.74 14.23
N THR A 966 -23.95 -41.96 14.73
CA THR A 966 -22.79 -42.23 13.89
C THR A 966 -22.45 -43.72 13.88
N SER A 967 -22.04 -44.22 12.75
CA SER A 967 -21.48 -45.55 12.57
C SER A 967 -20.36 -45.52 11.56
N ASN A 968 -19.14 -45.92 11.96
CA ASN A 968 -17.94 -45.92 11.15
C ASN A 968 -17.72 -44.56 10.43
N GLY A 969 -17.76 -43.47 11.17
CA GLY A 969 -17.50 -42.14 10.65
C GLY A 969 -18.62 -41.56 9.75
N ARG A 970 -19.79 -42.20 9.68
CA ARG A 970 -20.93 -41.73 8.88
C ARG A 970 -22.14 -41.49 9.73
N ILE A 971 -22.87 -40.41 9.46
CA ILE A 971 -24.15 -40.13 10.08
C ILE A 971 -25.23 -41.04 9.47
N LYS A 972 -25.95 -41.79 10.29
CA LYS A 972 -27.17 -42.51 9.94
C LYS A 972 -28.38 -41.65 10.35
N ASP A 973 -29.26 -41.38 9.38
CA ASP A 973 -30.44 -40.59 9.62
C ASP A 973 -31.45 -41.45 10.44
N ILE A 974 -31.81 -40.93 11.60
CA ILE A 974 -33.01 -41.42 12.31
C ILE A 974 -34.06 -40.34 12.15
N VAL A 975 -35.13 -40.66 11.45
CA VAL A 975 -36.25 -39.75 11.25
C VAL A 975 -37.02 -39.69 12.56
N ILE A 976 -36.89 -38.60 13.31
CA ILE A 976 -37.86 -38.26 14.35
C ILE A 976 -38.98 -37.45 13.69
N PRO A 977 -40.24 -37.81 13.85
CA PRO A 977 -41.35 -37.10 13.23
C PRO A 977 -41.33 -35.63 13.68
N VAL A 978 -41.12 -34.74 12.76
CA VAL A 978 -41.17 -33.28 12.96
C VAL A 978 -42.60 -32.93 13.36
N ARG A 979 -42.83 -32.49 14.59
CA ARG A 979 -44.03 -31.72 14.90
C ARG A 979 -43.94 -30.42 14.11
N LYS A 980 -44.88 -30.25 13.17
CA LYS A 980 -45.00 -29.03 12.38
C LYS A 980 -45.06 -27.83 13.30
N PHE A 981 -44.08 -26.95 13.21
CA PHE A 981 -44.12 -25.64 13.84
C PHE A 981 -45.25 -24.83 13.22
N ARG A 982 -46.09 -24.26 14.06
CA ARG A 982 -47.02 -23.18 13.70
C ARG A 982 -46.37 -21.84 14.01
#